data_348cb5fcbc67e15fd4cd28f0c28e85e8
#
_entry.id   348cb5fcbc67e15fd4cd28f0c28e85e8
#
_cell.length_a   1.000
_cell.length_b   1.000
_cell.length_c   1.000
_cell.angle_alpha   90.00
_cell.angle_beta   90.00
_cell.angle_gamma   90.00
#
_symmetry.space_group_name_H-M   'P 1'
#
loop_
_entity.id
_entity.type
_entity.pdbx_description
1 polymer ?
#
loop_
_entity_poly.entity_id
_entity_poly.type
_entity_poly.pdbx_seq_one_letter_code
_entity_poly.pdbx_strand_id
1 'polypeptide(L)'
;MLPYALSVSFIIWLVTFVVSSLNFVPTKGAVVASPGGATVSAIPHVLFTGRPVAYKDTALTFGQYVELPTYPTQYNSMAARTAPAIALYPRGTLQGSWVFFSLQTNKLVSRSRWTALPMPESVIRKMNSIANTKRRLDGDLVFHLGGEEVLTSRTRPSSTPNADAEELRAVEDALNREAAVAELEELQNDDSELSRNLPQTQEGVSTGNAAFGDILGPLVDEGIIRADDAEIVLSDRPVVNIGRGDGDPLPADDPHGVVHAGDNVSNGMEAEIQADLSSMRRETGYNLRSNRRQAGGPWRYQDRRAEEKKEEYSLQIGLKQALRSMPRAAVRATALELLQADDKGTMRGVLKKSLTLKQLKKIIRSSLFLKMKYDSSGKFDKLKARLVAGGHMQDRSLYDATETSSPTVNLSSVYMVAGIAAIEGRSVVTMDVGGAYLNADMRREVHMVLQPEVADILCRIRPKYEEYLNDDGSIIVKLEKALYGLIESSELWYRKLTGDLKSIGFKPNVKDPCVLNCDYKGAQLTVTVYVDDIMATCVHPDGLDRLHQQLEKNYPIVSIRKGTTHSYLGQTFDFKVKGKVKITMEGYVNDLLSLYPSGGVAATPATNDLFKISEDSEQLSVEKSSEFRTVVAKFLYLAKRARPDLLLATSFLASGVKDPREEDQKKLARMLRYLEGTKHLGIVLEANKPIQLTAYVDASYAVHDNFKSQTGGIISLGRGPVFANSSKQKLVSKSSTEAELIGVSDVLSHVLWARDFLLEQGHEIGSAKLYQDNTSTILLAQKGLSSSGKTRHVGVRYFFIKDRIDAGEVVVSHVSTTEMIADVLTKPLQGNLFRTLREHLLNWRED
;
A
#
# COMPACT_ATOMS: atom_id res chain seq x y z
N MET A 1 38.87 13.97 -21.87
CA MET A 1 39.44 12.61 -21.76
C MET A 1 39.52 12.31 -20.26
N LEU A 2 39.09 11.15 -19.83
CA LEU A 2 39.18 10.78 -18.41
C LEU A 2 40.63 10.53 -18.02
N PRO A 3 41.09 10.99 -16.86
CA PRO A 3 42.50 10.84 -16.45
C PRO A 3 42.83 9.44 -15.89
N TYR A 4 41.88 8.50 -15.93
CA TYR A 4 42.02 7.13 -15.41
C TYR A 4 41.41 6.10 -16.35
N ALA A 5 41.79 4.83 -16.20
CA ALA A 5 41.19 3.70 -16.96
C ALA A 5 39.81 3.32 -16.45
N LEU A 6 38.95 2.84 -17.34
CA LEU A 6 37.60 2.37 -17.01
C LEU A 6 37.57 0.84 -16.87
N SER A 7 36.91 0.33 -15.82
CA SER A 7 36.48 -1.05 -15.74
C SER A 7 35.22 -1.28 -16.58
N VAL A 8 34.85 -2.55 -16.79
CA VAL A 8 33.63 -2.93 -17.54
C VAL A 8 32.37 -2.28 -16.93
N SER A 9 32.23 -2.28 -15.62
CA SER A 9 31.10 -1.63 -14.94
C SER A 9 31.05 -0.12 -15.22
N PHE A 10 32.18 0.56 -15.23
CA PHE A 10 32.23 1.99 -15.57
C PHE A 10 31.91 2.27 -17.02
N ILE A 11 32.20 1.35 -17.95
CA ILE A 11 31.81 1.47 -19.36
C ILE A 11 30.28 1.35 -19.46
N ILE A 12 29.64 0.44 -18.74
CA ILE A 12 28.18 0.30 -18.71
C ILE A 12 27.55 1.60 -18.18
N TRP A 13 28.07 2.18 -17.10
CA TRP A 13 27.57 3.45 -16.57
C TRP A 13 27.83 4.64 -17.50
N LEU A 14 28.91 4.62 -18.26
CA LEU A 14 29.17 5.62 -19.31
C LEU A 14 28.12 5.52 -20.43
N VAL A 15 27.73 4.33 -20.86
CA VAL A 15 26.64 4.13 -21.83
C VAL A 15 25.32 4.67 -21.25
N THR A 16 25.01 4.36 -19.99
CA THR A 16 23.82 4.89 -19.31
C THR A 16 23.83 6.43 -19.26
N PHE A 17 24.99 7.04 -18.97
CA PHE A 17 25.15 8.49 -18.99
C PHE A 17 24.92 9.08 -20.38
N VAL A 18 25.46 8.47 -21.44
CA VAL A 18 25.28 8.94 -22.82
C VAL A 18 23.82 8.87 -23.24
N VAL A 19 23.15 7.74 -22.98
CA VAL A 19 21.72 7.56 -23.28
C VAL A 19 20.87 8.59 -22.52
N SER A 20 21.14 8.79 -21.22
CA SER A 20 20.43 9.79 -20.42
C SER A 20 20.66 11.20 -20.96
N SER A 21 21.90 11.53 -21.34
CA SER A 21 22.27 12.86 -21.88
C SER A 21 21.62 13.13 -23.25
N LEU A 22 21.50 12.12 -24.12
CA LEU A 22 20.80 12.23 -25.39
C LEU A 22 19.31 12.56 -25.22
N ASN A 23 18.69 12.11 -24.14
CA ASN A 23 17.31 12.44 -23.81
C ASN A 23 17.11 13.93 -23.43
N PHE A 24 18.17 14.65 -23.08
CA PHE A 24 18.13 16.07 -22.72
C PHE A 24 18.49 17.01 -23.88
N VAL A 25 18.81 16.47 -25.07
CA VAL A 25 19.19 17.25 -26.24
C VAL A 25 18.07 17.24 -27.29
N PRO A 26 17.79 18.36 -27.99
CA PRO A 26 16.83 18.38 -29.07
C PRO A 26 17.22 17.43 -30.22
N THR A 27 16.29 16.61 -30.68
CA THR A 27 16.52 15.63 -31.76
C THR A 27 16.01 16.15 -33.11
N LYS A 28 16.79 16.00 -34.16
CA LYS A 28 16.48 16.48 -35.53
C LYS A 28 15.25 15.82 -36.17
N GLY A 29 14.66 14.79 -35.59
CA GLY A 29 13.52 14.06 -36.16
C GLY A 29 12.18 14.26 -35.41
N ALA A 30 12.19 14.81 -34.21
CA ALA A 30 11.00 15.07 -33.45
C ALA A 30 10.65 16.55 -33.48
N VAL A 31 9.56 16.88 -34.18
CA VAL A 31 9.13 18.27 -34.39
C VAL A 31 7.78 18.47 -33.72
N VAL A 32 7.66 19.49 -32.88
CA VAL A 32 6.39 19.88 -32.23
C VAL A 32 5.96 21.22 -32.78
N ALA A 33 4.69 21.34 -33.17
CA ALA A 33 4.12 22.62 -33.60
C ALA A 33 4.01 23.56 -32.38
N SER A 34 4.64 24.71 -32.45
CA SER A 34 4.45 25.81 -31.51
C SER A 34 3.10 26.49 -31.70
N PRO A 35 2.46 27.09 -30.68
CA PRO A 35 1.21 27.85 -30.84
C PRO A 35 1.24 29.00 -31.85
N GLY A 36 2.41 29.35 -32.40
CA GLY A 36 2.62 30.34 -33.45
C GLY A 36 2.91 29.75 -34.82
N GLY A 37 2.75 28.46 -35.09
CA GLY A 37 2.94 27.82 -36.36
C GLY A 37 4.39 27.50 -36.75
N ALA A 38 5.40 27.83 -35.92
CA ALA A 38 6.78 27.47 -36.13
C ALA A 38 7.07 26.05 -35.58
N THR A 39 7.82 25.25 -36.32
CA THR A 39 8.28 23.93 -35.92
C THR A 39 9.54 24.02 -35.08
N VAL A 40 9.53 23.50 -33.86
CA VAL A 40 10.68 23.48 -32.94
C VAL A 40 11.13 22.04 -32.72
N SER A 41 12.43 21.79 -32.76
CA SER A 41 13.00 20.46 -32.42
C SER A 41 12.67 20.10 -30.99
N ALA A 42 12.04 18.96 -30.78
CA ALA A 42 11.60 18.51 -29.45
C ALA A 42 12.74 17.83 -28.68
N ILE A 43 12.75 18.03 -27.36
CA ILE A 43 13.62 17.34 -26.43
C ILE A 43 12.88 16.08 -25.93
N PRO A 44 13.42 14.85 -26.11
CA PRO A 44 12.74 13.62 -25.73
C PRO A 44 12.27 13.62 -24.27
N HIS A 45 13.10 14.07 -23.34
CA HIS A 45 12.73 14.18 -21.92
C HIS A 45 11.47 15.03 -21.71
N VAL A 46 11.38 16.16 -22.39
CA VAL A 46 10.21 17.07 -22.27
C VAL A 46 8.96 16.42 -22.87
N LEU A 47 9.09 15.70 -23.97
CA LEU A 47 7.98 14.99 -24.61
C LEU A 47 7.39 13.88 -23.73
N PHE A 48 8.27 13.07 -23.11
CA PHE A 48 7.83 11.93 -22.30
C PHE A 48 7.38 12.32 -20.88
N THR A 49 8.00 13.34 -20.28
CA THR A 49 7.74 13.69 -18.88
C THR A 49 6.89 14.95 -18.70
N GLY A 50 6.70 15.73 -19.78
CA GLY A 50 6.06 17.06 -19.72
C GLY A 50 6.88 18.11 -18.95
N ARG A 51 8.14 17.83 -18.60
CA ARG A 51 8.97 18.67 -17.71
C ARG A 51 10.16 19.27 -18.46
N PRO A 52 10.49 20.53 -18.21
CA PRO A 52 11.70 21.14 -18.76
C PRO A 52 12.93 20.46 -18.15
N VAL A 53 14.01 20.36 -18.95
CA VAL A 53 15.31 19.88 -18.46
C VAL A 53 15.82 20.83 -17.37
N ALA A 54 16.08 20.31 -16.18
CA ALA A 54 16.61 21.11 -15.10
C ALA A 54 18.14 21.30 -15.25
N TYR A 55 18.65 22.44 -14.83
CA TYR A 55 20.10 22.71 -14.86
C TYR A 55 20.92 21.61 -14.17
N LYS A 56 20.40 21.04 -13.08
CA LYS A 56 21.07 19.96 -12.35
C LYS A 56 21.23 18.69 -13.17
N ASP A 57 20.34 18.38 -14.12
CA ASP A 57 20.41 17.17 -14.93
C ASP A 57 21.61 17.17 -15.88
N THR A 58 22.15 18.36 -16.18
CA THR A 58 23.32 18.57 -17.06
C THR A 58 24.52 19.19 -16.35
N ALA A 59 24.48 19.33 -15.03
CA ALA A 59 25.46 20.05 -14.23
C ALA A 59 26.84 19.35 -14.08
N LEU A 60 26.87 18.03 -14.27
CA LEU A 60 28.08 17.20 -14.14
C LEU A 60 28.40 16.45 -15.43
N THR A 61 29.67 16.07 -15.58
CA THR A 61 30.11 15.15 -16.62
C THR A 61 30.46 13.80 -16.05
N PHE A 62 30.27 12.74 -16.83
CA PHE A 62 30.66 11.39 -16.43
C PHE A 62 32.11 11.34 -15.97
N GLY A 63 32.37 10.69 -14.84
CA GLY A 63 33.73 10.53 -14.33
C GLY A 63 34.26 11.73 -13.57
N GLN A 64 33.49 12.79 -13.37
CA GLN A 64 33.92 13.99 -12.64
C GLN A 64 34.03 13.68 -11.13
N TYR A 65 35.08 14.20 -10.50
CA TYR A 65 35.27 14.07 -9.06
C TYR A 65 34.40 15.07 -8.30
N VAL A 66 33.74 14.58 -7.26
CA VAL A 66 32.88 15.38 -6.39
C VAL A 66 33.04 14.99 -4.92
N GLU A 67 32.73 15.92 -4.04
CA GLU A 67 32.53 15.68 -2.62
C GLU A 67 31.01 15.71 -2.31
N LEU A 68 30.53 14.62 -1.72
CA LEU A 68 29.16 14.44 -1.30
C LEU A 68 29.01 14.80 0.18
N PRO A 69 27.98 15.56 0.61
CA PRO A 69 27.72 15.78 2.02
C PRO A 69 27.53 14.46 2.75
N THR A 70 28.26 14.25 3.83
CA THR A 70 27.97 13.22 4.81
C THR A 70 27.02 13.83 5.82
N TYR A 71 25.89 13.19 6.09
CA TYR A 71 24.96 13.71 7.09
C TYR A 71 25.55 13.54 8.50
N PRO A 72 25.33 14.52 9.40
CA PRO A 72 26.01 14.55 10.66
C PRO A 72 25.55 13.42 11.57
N THR A 73 26.45 12.52 11.81
CA THR A 73 26.44 11.76 13.05
C THR A 73 26.91 12.71 14.15
N GLN A 74 26.00 13.20 14.98
CA GLN A 74 26.22 13.99 16.18
C GLN A 74 26.92 15.36 15.97
N TYR A 75 26.29 16.40 16.47
CA TYR A 75 26.86 17.73 16.65
C TYR A 75 28.19 17.61 17.40
N ASN A 76 29.25 18.25 16.85
CA ASN A 76 30.62 18.30 17.37
C ASN A 76 31.55 17.11 17.13
N SER A 77 31.30 16.20 16.17
CA SER A 77 32.29 15.22 15.77
C SER A 77 33.35 15.86 14.84
N MET A 78 34.61 15.47 15.00
CA MET A 78 35.73 15.82 14.09
C MET A 78 35.70 14.99 12.79
N ALA A 79 34.63 14.23 12.52
CA ALA A 79 34.49 13.44 11.33
C ALA A 79 34.34 14.32 10.07
N ALA A 80 34.87 13.82 8.95
CA ALA A 80 34.75 14.53 7.67
C ALA A 80 33.29 14.77 7.31
N ARG A 81 32.95 16.01 6.95
CA ARG A 81 31.58 16.42 6.59
C ARG A 81 31.23 16.10 5.14
N THR A 82 32.17 15.60 4.35
CA THR A 82 31.99 15.19 2.96
C THR A 82 32.70 13.86 2.71
N ALA A 83 32.23 13.13 1.70
CA ALA A 83 32.81 11.88 1.23
C ALA A 83 33.16 11.97 -0.27
N PRO A 84 34.35 11.49 -0.67
CA PRO A 84 34.80 11.55 -2.06
C PRO A 84 34.03 10.56 -2.96
N ALA A 85 33.62 11.03 -4.15
CA ALA A 85 32.87 10.22 -5.11
C ALA A 85 33.16 10.62 -6.57
N ILE A 86 32.78 9.74 -7.50
CA ILE A 86 32.84 9.96 -8.96
C ILE A 86 31.42 10.06 -9.53
N ALA A 87 31.11 11.11 -10.27
CA ALA A 87 29.83 11.30 -10.92
C ALA A 87 29.62 10.30 -12.07
N LEU A 88 28.45 9.67 -12.12
CA LEU A 88 28.13 8.67 -13.13
C LEU A 88 27.03 9.18 -14.09
N TYR A 89 25.80 9.32 -13.67
CA TYR A 89 24.70 9.74 -14.53
C TYR A 89 23.55 10.40 -13.75
N PRO A 90 22.75 11.28 -14.39
CA PRO A 90 21.59 11.89 -13.77
C PRO A 90 20.41 10.93 -13.70
N ARG A 91 19.63 10.98 -12.63
CA ARG A 91 18.41 10.17 -12.45
C ARG A 91 17.14 10.77 -13.09
N GLY A 92 17.20 12.01 -13.53
CA GLY A 92 16.03 12.72 -14.05
C GLY A 92 14.91 12.96 -13.03
N THR A 93 15.23 12.96 -11.71
CA THR A 93 14.27 13.22 -10.64
C THR A 93 13.96 14.71 -10.51
N LEU A 94 12.80 15.05 -9.89
CA LEU A 94 12.41 16.45 -9.62
C LEU A 94 13.44 17.25 -8.85
N GLN A 95 14.24 16.59 -8.02
CA GLN A 95 15.26 17.22 -7.19
C GLN A 95 16.61 17.35 -7.92
N GLY A 96 16.72 16.81 -9.15
CA GLY A 96 17.95 16.79 -9.94
C GLY A 96 19.02 15.93 -9.26
N SER A 97 18.68 14.71 -8.84
CA SER A 97 19.63 13.78 -8.22
C SER A 97 20.50 13.08 -9.26
N TRP A 98 21.73 12.78 -8.86
CA TRP A 98 22.73 12.04 -9.65
C TRP A 98 23.15 10.77 -8.93
N VAL A 99 23.54 9.78 -9.70
CA VAL A 99 24.20 8.57 -9.19
C VAL A 99 25.70 8.80 -9.18
N PHE A 100 26.34 8.45 -8.07
CA PHE A 100 27.76 8.59 -7.83
C PHE A 100 28.37 7.27 -7.40
N PHE A 101 29.62 7.04 -7.75
CA PHE A 101 30.42 5.96 -7.20
C PHE A 101 31.20 6.48 -6.00
N SER A 102 30.89 6.02 -4.79
CA SER A 102 31.57 6.41 -3.56
C SER A 102 32.96 5.79 -3.50
N LEU A 103 33.98 6.62 -3.39
CA LEU A 103 35.36 6.17 -3.27
C LEU A 103 35.66 5.62 -1.86
N GLN A 104 34.83 5.89 -0.89
CA GLN A 104 34.98 5.40 0.49
C GLN A 104 34.44 3.97 0.64
N THR A 105 33.26 3.70 0.09
CA THR A 105 32.55 2.42 0.27
C THR A 105 32.63 1.52 -0.95
N ASN A 106 33.11 2.02 -2.10
CA ASN A 106 33.06 1.38 -3.43
C ASN A 106 31.63 0.99 -3.88
N LYS A 107 30.61 1.62 -3.31
CA LYS A 107 29.18 1.42 -3.68
C LYS A 107 28.63 2.61 -4.47
N LEU A 108 27.51 2.39 -5.16
CA LEU A 108 26.74 3.45 -5.79
C LEU A 108 25.98 4.22 -4.72
N VAL A 109 25.90 5.54 -4.85
CA VAL A 109 25.12 6.41 -3.98
C VAL A 109 24.38 7.47 -4.80
N SER A 110 23.17 7.79 -4.45
CA SER A 110 22.39 8.85 -5.09
C SER A 110 22.32 10.08 -4.21
N ARG A 111 22.56 11.27 -4.78
CA ARG A 111 22.51 12.54 -4.03
C ARG A 111 22.02 13.68 -4.93
N SER A 112 21.28 14.61 -4.34
CA SER A 112 20.83 15.85 -5.00
C SER A 112 21.69 17.08 -4.69
N ARG A 113 22.71 16.91 -3.82
CA ARG A 113 23.69 17.93 -3.45
C ARG A 113 25.10 17.37 -3.57
N TRP A 114 26.00 18.13 -4.15
CA TRP A 114 27.41 17.79 -4.32
C TRP A 114 28.23 19.07 -4.51
N THR A 115 29.54 18.95 -4.35
CA THR A 115 30.53 19.98 -4.69
C THR A 115 31.51 19.40 -5.69
N ALA A 116 31.54 19.91 -6.92
CA ALA A 116 32.52 19.49 -7.93
C ALA A 116 33.89 20.11 -7.62
N LEU A 117 34.92 19.26 -7.64
CA LEU A 117 36.29 19.68 -7.33
C LEU A 117 37.24 19.13 -8.39
N PRO A 118 38.47 19.72 -8.53
CA PRO A 118 39.52 19.14 -9.31
C PRO A 118 39.88 17.74 -8.77
N MET A 119 40.15 16.78 -9.67
CA MET A 119 40.42 15.40 -9.30
C MET A 119 41.83 15.24 -8.71
N PRO A 120 41.98 14.78 -7.45
CA PRO A 120 43.30 14.54 -6.84
C PRO A 120 43.98 13.33 -7.48
N GLU A 121 45.32 13.35 -7.51
CA GLU A 121 46.10 12.26 -8.08
C GLU A 121 45.94 10.92 -7.32
N SER A 122 45.66 10.98 -6.02
CA SER A 122 45.31 9.83 -5.19
C SER A 122 44.04 9.13 -5.67
N VAL A 123 43.05 9.89 -6.17
CA VAL A 123 41.81 9.35 -6.73
C VAL A 123 42.07 8.69 -8.08
N ILE A 124 42.92 9.32 -8.95
CA ILE A 124 43.34 8.72 -10.23
C ILE A 124 44.02 7.37 -10.00
N ARG A 125 44.91 7.29 -9.04
CA ARG A 125 45.61 6.03 -8.67
C ARG A 125 44.61 4.97 -8.16
N LYS A 126 43.67 5.35 -7.32
CA LYS A 126 42.62 4.45 -6.83
C LYS A 126 41.74 3.95 -7.96
N MET A 127 41.27 4.80 -8.86
CA MET A 127 40.46 4.42 -10.02
C MET A 127 41.19 3.48 -10.96
N ASN A 128 42.46 3.73 -11.25
CA ASN A 128 43.31 2.83 -12.03
C ASN A 128 43.55 1.47 -11.35
N SER A 129 43.68 1.44 -10.02
CA SER A 129 43.74 0.19 -9.25
C SER A 129 42.48 -0.63 -9.39
N ILE A 130 41.28 0.01 -9.22
CA ILE A 130 39.99 -0.62 -9.39
C ILE A 130 39.83 -1.18 -10.82
N ALA A 131 40.22 -0.40 -11.85
CA ALA A 131 40.15 -0.84 -13.23
C ALA A 131 41.02 -2.04 -13.52
N ASN A 132 42.26 -2.07 -12.99
CA ASN A 132 43.22 -3.18 -13.19
C ASN A 132 42.78 -4.46 -12.44
N THR A 133 42.21 -4.32 -11.25
CA THR A 133 41.67 -5.46 -10.49
C THR A 133 40.48 -6.07 -11.21
N LYS A 134 39.52 -5.26 -11.66
CA LYS A 134 38.37 -5.74 -12.38
C LYS A 134 38.65 -6.24 -13.80
N ARG A 135 39.66 -5.73 -14.51
CA ARG A 135 40.09 -6.28 -15.81
C ARG A 135 40.57 -7.73 -15.74
N ARG A 136 41.10 -8.17 -14.59
CA ARG A 136 41.49 -9.58 -14.35
C ARG A 136 40.30 -10.49 -14.12
N LEU A 137 39.13 -9.95 -13.78
CA LEU A 137 37.92 -10.67 -13.37
C LEU A 137 36.86 -10.74 -14.48
N ASP A 138 36.73 -9.68 -15.29
CA ASP A 138 35.55 -9.46 -16.14
C ASP A 138 35.84 -9.84 -17.59
N GLY A 139 36.50 -10.73 -18.08
CA GLY A 139 36.65 -11.09 -19.50
C GLY A 139 36.53 -9.96 -20.55
N ASP A 140 36.76 -10.23 -21.80
CA ASP A 140 36.71 -9.22 -22.86
C ASP A 140 35.26 -8.80 -23.22
N LEU A 141 34.96 -7.51 -23.21
CA LEU A 141 33.71 -6.96 -23.76
C LEU A 141 33.78 -6.92 -25.27
N VAL A 142 32.84 -7.60 -25.93
CA VAL A 142 32.70 -7.61 -27.39
C VAL A 142 31.48 -6.77 -27.79
N PHE A 143 31.67 -5.76 -28.62
CA PHE A 143 30.61 -4.94 -29.17
C PHE A 143 30.24 -5.37 -30.57
N HIS A 144 28.95 -5.62 -30.84
CA HIS A 144 28.40 -5.93 -32.15
C HIS A 144 27.56 -4.79 -32.71
N LEU A 145 27.81 -4.42 -33.96
CA LEU A 145 26.98 -3.50 -34.74
C LEU A 145 26.50 -4.24 -36.00
N GLY A 146 25.17 -4.39 -36.17
CA GLY A 146 24.61 -5.07 -37.34
C GLY A 146 24.97 -6.56 -37.48
N GLY A 147 25.38 -7.20 -36.40
CA GLY A 147 25.79 -8.61 -36.38
C GLY A 147 27.30 -8.83 -36.56
N GLU A 148 28.08 -7.77 -36.80
CA GLU A 148 29.55 -7.82 -36.91
C GLU A 148 30.23 -7.30 -35.65
N GLU A 149 31.35 -7.92 -35.27
CA GLU A 149 32.18 -7.55 -34.14
C GLU A 149 33.00 -6.28 -34.47
N VAL A 150 32.72 -5.17 -33.75
CA VAL A 150 33.27 -3.83 -34.02
C VAL A 150 34.55 -3.52 -33.28
N LEU A 151 34.76 -4.11 -32.08
CA LEU A 151 35.92 -3.86 -31.21
C LEU A 151 36.28 -5.10 -30.42
N THR A 152 37.51 -5.61 -30.59
CA THR A 152 38.14 -6.59 -29.71
C THR A 152 39.37 -6.03 -29.04
N SER A 153 39.46 -6.07 -27.72
CA SER A 153 40.72 -5.80 -27.00
C SER A 153 41.48 -7.13 -26.87
N ARG A 154 42.26 -7.49 -27.85
CA ARG A 154 43.19 -8.66 -27.74
C ARG A 154 44.53 -8.22 -27.17
N THR A 155 44.82 -8.64 -25.96
CA THR A 155 46.16 -9.02 -25.50
C THR A 155 46.01 -10.06 -24.41
N ARG A 156 46.26 -11.34 -24.78
CA ARG A 156 46.49 -12.45 -23.83
C ARG A 156 47.88 -12.38 -23.23
N PRO A 157 48.03 -12.68 -21.95
CA PRO A 157 49.12 -13.51 -21.46
C PRO A 157 48.58 -14.81 -20.82
N SER A 158 49.35 -15.84 -21.02
CA SER A 158 49.12 -17.24 -20.73
C SER A 158 49.21 -17.64 -19.24
N SER A 159 48.44 -18.71 -18.93
CA SER A 159 48.67 -19.80 -17.96
C SER A 159 48.42 -19.62 -16.46
N THR A 160 47.35 -20.31 -16.01
CA THR A 160 47.18 -21.18 -14.79
C THR A 160 47.09 -20.56 -13.38
N PRO A 161 46.44 -21.20 -12.40
CA PRO A 161 45.48 -22.30 -12.36
C PRO A 161 44.18 -22.04 -11.53
N ASN A 162 43.27 -22.97 -11.58
CA ASN A 162 41.85 -23.07 -11.23
C ASN A 162 41.39 -22.90 -9.76
N ALA A 163 42.20 -22.64 -8.77
CA ALA A 163 41.71 -22.53 -7.37
C ALA A 163 41.18 -21.15 -7.00
N ASP A 164 41.70 -20.08 -7.61
CA ASP A 164 41.28 -18.69 -7.29
C ASP A 164 39.99 -18.26 -7.99
N ALA A 165 39.56 -19.03 -9.01
CA ALA A 165 38.35 -18.68 -9.81
C ALA A 165 37.03 -18.99 -9.10
N GLU A 166 36.98 -19.98 -8.21
CA GLU A 166 35.75 -20.32 -7.45
C GLU A 166 35.55 -19.36 -6.26
N GLU A 167 36.61 -18.98 -5.58
CA GLU A 167 36.56 -18.00 -4.48
C GLU A 167 36.22 -16.62 -5.02
N LEU A 168 36.69 -16.27 -6.21
CA LEU A 168 36.41 -15.01 -6.88
C LEU A 168 34.98 -14.95 -7.45
N ARG A 169 34.42 -16.07 -7.94
CA ARG A 169 32.99 -16.15 -8.32
C ARG A 169 32.06 -16.02 -7.12
N ALA A 170 32.45 -16.57 -5.97
CA ALA A 170 31.67 -16.43 -4.74
C ALA A 170 31.65 -14.97 -4.23
N VAL A 171 32.75 -14.23 -4.41
CA VAL A 171 32.85 -12.80 -4.09
C VAL A 171 32.06 -11.95 -5.09
N GLU A 172 32.05 -12.31 -6.36
CA GLU A 172 31.32 -11.63 -7.43
C GLU A 172 29.81 -11.85 -7.30
N ASP A 173 29.38 -13.07 -6.97
CA ASP A 173 27.98 -13.38 -6.64
C ASP A 173 27.52 -12.69 -5.35
N ALA A 174 28.42 -12.48 -4.39
CA ALA A 174 28.15 -11.69 -3.19
C ALA A 174 28.05 -10.18 -3.50
N LEU A 175 28.95 -9.65 -4.33
CA LEU A 175 28.94 -8.25 -4.78
C LEU A 175 27.74 -7.92 -5.68
N ASN A 176 27.34 -8.85 -6.55
CA ASN A 176 26.14 -8.68 -7.39
C ASN A 176 24.85 -8.83 -6.58
N ARG A 177 24.83 -9.66 -5.52
CA ARG A 177 23.73 -9.70 -4.54
C ARG A 177 23.69 -8.43 -3.68
N GLU A 178 24.84 -7.92 -3.25
CA GLU A 178 24.90 -6.65 -2.51
C GLU A 178 24.55 -5.44 -3.40
N ALA A 179 24.88 -5.45 -4.69
CA ALA A 179 24.50 -4.40 -5.63
C ALA A 179 22.99 -4.40 -5.92
N ALA A 180 22.37 -5.59 -6.06
CA ALA A 180 20.93 -5.73 -6.21
C ALA A 180 20.15 -5.38 -4.93
N VAL A 181 20.73 -5.70 -3.76
CA VAL A 181 20.19 -5.29 -2.45
C VAL A 181 20.37 -3.79 -2.24
N ALA A 182 21.53 -3.22 -2.63
CA ALA A 182 21.78 -1.78 -2.58
C ALA A 182 20.86 -0.99 -3.52
N GLU A 183 20.50 -1.54 -4.68
CA GLU A 183 19.54 -0.93 -5.61
C GLU A 183 18.09 -0.97 -5.05
N LEU A 184 17.76 -1.99 -4.28
CA LEU A 184 16.51 -2.09 -3.52
C LEU A 184 16.52 -1.20 -2.26
N GLU A 185 17.65 -1.12 -1.56
CA GLU A 185 17.81 -0.24 -0.39
C GLU A 185 17.94 1.23 -0.79
N GLU A 186 18.46 1.56 -1.99
CA GLU A 186 18.52 2.93 -2.49
C GLU A 186 17.18 3.43 -3.02
N LEU A 187 16.30 2.58 -3.48
CA LEU A 187 14.89 2.93 -3.73
C LEU A 187 14.15 3.26 -2.41
N GLN A 188 14.69 2.75 -1.28
CA GLN A 188 14.17 2.97 0.07
C GLN A 188 14.87 4.10 0.84
N ASN A 189 16.08 4.53 0.43
CA ASN A 189 16.96 5.38 1.25
C ASN A 189 17.15 6.82 0.79
N ASP A 190 16.38 7.34 -0.17
CA ASP A 190 16.51 8.77 -0.52
C ASP A 190 16.00 9.72 0.58
N ASP A 191 15.42 9.18 1.67
CA ASP A 191 14.99 9.93 2.86
C ASP A 191 15.15 9.21 4.21
N SER A 192 15.89 8.08 4.31
CA SER A 192 16.02 7.37 5.58
C SER A 192 17.46 7.26 6.09
N GLU A 193 17.90 8.24 6.85
CA GLU A 193 19.15 8.19 7.65
C GLU A 193 19.01 7.55 9.04
N LEU A 194 17.94 6.81 9.30
CA LEU A 194 17.66 6.31 10.66
C LEU A 194 17.70 4.78 10.84
N SER A 195 18.23 4.02 9.87
CA SER A 195 18.30 2.55 9.96
C SER A 195 19.69 1.98 10.24
N ARG A 196 20.48 2.61 11.12
CA ARG A 196 21.70 2.00 11.63
C ARG A 196 21.57 1.73 13.11
N ASN A 197 20.97 0.63 13.48
CA ASN A 197 21.24 -0.17 14.69
C ASN A 197 20.05 -1.07 15.02
N LEU A 198 19.83 -2.12 14.22
CA LEU A 198 19.03 -3.28 14.68
C LEU A 198 19.57 -4.55 14.03
N PRO A 199 19.67 -5.67 14.75
CA PRO A 199 20.16 -6.92 14.22
C PRO A 199 19.18 -7.48 13.18
N GLN A 200 19.72 -7.91 12.05
CA GLN A 200 19.00 -8.59 10.97
C GLN A 200 18.39 -9.89 11.49
N THR A 201 17.09 -9.96 11.55
CA THR A 201 16.34 -11.21 11.47
C THR A 201 15.62 -11.22 10.13
N GLN A 202 16.06 -12.10 9.25
CA GLN A 202 15.50 -12.36 7.94
C GLN A 202 14.07 -12.89 8.04
N GLU A 203 13.29 -12.57 6.99
CA GLU A 203 12.03 -13.16 6.57
C GLU A 203 10.73 -12.55 7.14
N GLY A 204 10.25 -11.49 6.47
CA GLY A 204 8.88 -11.02 6.54
C GLY A 204 8.23 -10.97 5.16
N VAL A 205 7.31 -11.88 4.90
CA VAL A 205 6.61 -12.00 3.60
C VAL A 205 5.40 -11.08 3.55
N SER A 206 5.26 -10.40 2.44
CA SER A 206 4.33 -9.31 2.15
C SER A 206 2.87 -9.72 1.85
N THR A 207 2.23 -10.56 2.65
CA THR A 207 0.81 -10.89 2.45
C THR A 207 -0.17 -9.93 3.15
N GLY A 208 0.34 -9.00 3.95
CA GLY A 208 -0.44 -7.92 4.56
C GLY A 208 -0.44 -6.61 3.77
N ASN A 209 0.37 -6.51 2.73
CA ASN A 209 0.62 -5.23 2.05
C ASN A 209 -0.60 -4.67 1.29
N ALA A 210 -1.49 -5.50 0.76
CA ALA A 210 -2.66 -4.99 0.04
C ALA A 210 -3.61 -4.19 0.96
N ALA A 211 -3.93 -4.70 2.15
CA ALA A 211 -4.81 -4.00 3.07
C ALA A 211 -4.17 -2.73 3.67
N PHE A 212 -2.85 -2.74 3.86
CA PHE A 212 -2.12 -1.58 4.35
C PHE A 212 -1.77 -0.58 3.24
N GLY A 213 -1.49 -1.03 2.03
CA GLY A 213 -1.33 -0.16 0.86
C GLY A 213 -2.59 0.67 0.58
N ASP A 214 -3.76 0.05 0.71
CA ASP A 214 -5.05 0.74 0.57
C ASP A 214 -5.31 1.80 1.67
N ILE A 215 -4.70 1.62 2.85
CA ILE A 215 -4.81 2.59 3.94
C ILE A 215 -3.84 3.76 3.72
N LEU A 216 -2.63 3.47 3.32
CA LEU A 216 -1.55 4.44 3.24
C LEU A 216 -1.44 5.10 1.87
N GLY A 217 -1.84 4.41 0.79
CA GLY A 217 -1.82 4.96 -0.56
C GLY A 217 -2.57 6.30 -0.65
N PRO A 218 -3.84 6.40 -0.26
CA PRO A 218 -4.57 7.67 -0.23
C PRO A 218 -3.94 8.73 0.67
N LEU A 219 -3.31 8.31 1.77
CA LEU A 219 -2.65 9.24 2.70
C LEU A 219 -1.35 9.81 2.12
N VAL A 220 -0.62 9.02 1.33
CA VAL A 220 0.55 9.47 0.57
C VAL A 220 0.12 10.41 -0.55
N ASP A 221 -0.91 10.05 -1.32
CA ASP A 221 -1.44 10.86 -2.41
C ASP A 221 -2.02 12.18 -1.90
N GLU A 222 -2.67 12.18 -0.73
CA GLU A 222 -3.19 13.36 -0.06
C GLU A 222 -2.10 14.17 0.67
N GLY A 223 -0.88 13.65 0.77
CA GLY A 223 0.26 14.29 1.44
C GLY A 223 0.13 14.36 2.96
N ILE A 224 -0.68 13.48 3.56
CA ILE A 224 -0.83 13.35 5.01
C ILE A 224 0.38 12.64 5.60
N ILE A 225 0.87 11.61 4.89
CA ILE A 225 2.10 10.88 5.20
C ILE A 225 2.99 10.93 3.95
N ARG A 226 4.31 11.00 4.12
CA ARG A 226 5.24 10.82 3.01
C ARG A 226 5.26 9.35 2.61
N ALA A 227 5.56 9.07 1.33
CA ALA A 227 5.68 7.70 0.84
C ALA A 227 6.62 6.84 1.71
N ASP A 228 7.74 7.43 2.12
CA ASP A 228 8.74 6.78 2.97
C ASP A 228 8.24 6.50 4.40
N ASP A 229 7.43 7.40 4.97
CA ASP A 229 6.83 7.22 6.29
C ASP A 229 5.75 6.11 6.25
N ALA A 230 5.08 5.94 5.11
CA ALA A 230 4.13 4.86 4.88
C ALA A 230 4.83 3.50 4.84
N GLU A 231 6.00 3.43 4.23
CA GLU A 231 6.82 2.21 4.14
C GLU A 231 7.41 1.82 5.50
N ILE A 232 7.81 2.79 6.31
CA ILE A 232 8.25 2.57 7.70
C ILE A 232 7.13 1.97 8.54
N VAL A 233 5.88 2.45 8.40
CA VAL A 233 4.71 1.89 9.09
C VAL A 233 4.39 0.47 8.64
N LEU A 234 4.73 0.11 7.40
CA LEU A 234 4.53 -1.24 6.85
C LEU A 234 5.63 -2.22 7.23
N SER A 235 6.86 -1.75 7.43
CA SER A 235 8.05 -2.61 7.65
C SER A 235 8.18 -3.11 9.09
N ASP A 236 7.68 -2.37 10.07
CA ASP A 236 7.85 -2.66 11.51
C ASP A 236 6.68 -3.46 12.12
N ARG A 237 6.41 -4.69 11.59
CA ARG A 237 5.16 -5.28 11.87
C ARG A 237 5.06 -6.57 12.50
N PRO A 238 4.12 -6.86 13.40
CA PRO A 238 3.21 -7.97 13.20
C PRO A 238 2.02 -7.52 12.32
N VAL A 239 1.66 -8.30 11.30
CA VAL A 239 0.49 -8.04 10.45
C VAL A 239 -0.76 -8.05 11.29
N VAL A 240 -1.35 -6.88 11.49
CA VAL A 240 -2.69 -6.79 12.04
C VAL A 240 -3.64 -7.12 10.92
N ASN A 241 -4.08 -8.36 10.90
CA ASN A 241 -5.17 -8.76 10.05
C ASN A 241 -6.45 -8.30 10.74
N ILE A 242 -7.07 -7.27 10.19
CA ILE A 242 -8.39 -6.82 10.63
C ILE A 242 -9.34 -7.95 10.30
N GLY A 243 -9.63 -8.78 11.31
CA GLY A 243 -10.60 -9.84 11.19
C GLY A 243 -11.93 -9.26 10.74
N ARG A 244 -12.52 -9.83 9.72
CA ARG A 244 -13.97 -9.65 9.48
C ARG A 244 -14.65 -9.98 10.79
N GLY A 245 -15.40 -9.05 11.33
CA GLY A 245 -16.32 -9.33 12.42
C GLY A 245 -17.37 -10.32 11.90
N ASP A 246 -17.17 -11.59 12.16
CA ASP A 246 -18.21 -12.58 11.93
C ASP A 246 -19.21 -12.45 13.09
N GLY A 247 -20.38 -11.89 12.75
CA GLY A 247 -21.63 -12.25 13.34
C GLY A 247 -21.96 -11.78 14.75
N ASP A 248 -22.89 -10.86 14.78
CA ASP A 248 -23.81 -10.77 15.90
C ASP A 248 -24.59 -12.08 16.06
N PRO A 249 -24.91 -12.52 17.29
CA PRO A 249 -25.84 -13.60 17.52
C PRO A 249 -27.22 -13.15 17.05
N LEU A 250 -27.75 -13.84 16.07
CA LEU A 250 -29.15 -13.68 15.65
C LEU A 250 -30.06 -13.92 16.84
N PRO A 251 -31.12 -13.11 17.06
CA PRO A 251 -32.22 -13.48 17.91
C PRO A 251 -32.87 -14.74 17.30
N ALA A 252 -33.14 -15.70 18.13
CA ALA A 252 -33.92 -16.89 17.77
C ALA A 252 -35.32 -16.40 17.35
N ASP A 253 -35.65 -16.57 16.05
CA ASP A 253 -36.94 -16.68 15.44
C ASP A 253 -36.94 -16.15 14.01
N ASP A 254 -36.47 -17.00 13.07
CA ASP A 254 -36.83 -16.87 11.67
C ASP A 254 -36.84 -18.27 11.02
N PRO A 255 -38.00 -18.78 10.51
CA PRO A 255 -38.14 -20.16 10.01
C PRO A 255 -37.74 -20.34 8.55
N HIS A 256 -36.93 -19.51 7.96
CA HIS A 256 -36.45 -19.70 6.58
C HIS A 256 -34.99 -20.07 6.54
N GLY A 257 -34.79 -21.40 6.46
CA GLY A 257 -33.47 -22.03 6.44
C GLY A 257 -32.52 -21.49 5.38
N VAL A 258 -31.37 -21.10 5.83
CA VAL A 258 -30.19 -20.88 5.00
C VAL A 258 -29.74 -22.23 4.46
N VAL A 259 -29.94 -22.47 3.20
CA VAL A 259 -29.38 -23.66 2.52
C VAL A 259 -27.89 -23.40 2.33
N HIS A 260 -27.09 -23.98 3.22
CA HIS A 260 -25.64 -24.09 3.02
C HIS A 260 -25.34 -25.10 1.93
N ALA A 261 -25.17 -24.64 0.70
CA ALA A 261 -24.69 -25.51 -0.41
C ALA A 261 -23.20 -25.93 -0.28
N GLY A 262 -22.61 -25.75 0.89
CA GLY A 262 -21.18 -26.05 1.15
C GLY A 262 -20.92 -27.25 2.03
N ASP A 263 -21.91 -27.72 2.79
CA ASP A 263 -21.64 -28.70 3.84
C ASP A 263 -21.54 -30.17 3.37
N ASN A 264 -22.08 -30.51 2.21
CA ASN A 264 -22.04 -31.88 1.72
C ASN A 264 -20.71 -32.30 1.03
N VAL A 265 -19.90 -31.35 0.58
CA VAL A 265 -18.57 -31.64 0.02
C VAL A 265 -17.50 -31.73 1.12
N SER A 266 -17.70 -31.01 2.23
CA SER A 266 -16.75 -30.97 3.33
C SER A 266 -16.73 -32.24 4.19
N ASN A 267 -17.88 -32.91 4.38
CA ASN A 267 -17.97 -34.07 5.26
C ASN A 267 -17.31 -35.35 4.68
N GLY A 268 -17.37 -35.55 3.35
CA GLY A 268 -16.63 -36.64 2.70
C GLY A 268 -15.13 -36.46 2.76
N MET A 269 -14.67 -35.25 2.47
CA MET A 269 -13.25 -34.86 2.47
C MET A 269 -12.68 -34.81 3.90
N GLU A 270 -13.48 -34.43 4.91
CA GLU A 270 -13.09 -34.48 6.32
C GLU A 270 -12.87 -35.90 6.82
N ALA A 271 -13.70 -36.86 6.39
CA ALA A 271 -13.55 -38.26 6.73
C ALA A 271 -12.29 -38.87 6.09
N GLU A 272 -11.99 -38.51 4.85
CA GLU A 272 -10.79 -38.94 4.11
C GLU A 272 -9.50 -38.37 4.74
N ILE A 273 -9.48 -37.11 5.08
CA ILE A 273 -8.37 -36.45 5.80
C ILE A 273 -8.20 -37.05 7.21
N GLN A 274 -9.27 -37.40 7.93
CA GLN A 274 -9.22 -38.07 9.22
C GLN A 274 -8.67 -39.50 9.12
N ALA A 275 -9.00 -40.22 8.06
CA ALA A 275 -8.45 -41.56 7.78
C ALA A 275 -6.95 -41.48 7.50
N ASP A 276 -6.52 -40.53 6.70
CA ASP A 276 -5.10 -40.29 6.39
C ASP A 276 -4.30 -39.83 7.61
N LEU A 277 -4.85 -38.95 8.42
CA LEU A 277 -4.24 -38.54 9.69
C LEU A 277 -4.10 -39.70 10.68
N SER A 278 -4.98 -40.70 10.58
CA SER A 278 -4.93 -41.91 11.39
C SER A 278 -3.87 -42.91 10.90
N SER A 279 -3.61 -42.94 9.58
CA SER A 279 -2.52 -43.72 8.97
C SER A 279 -1.15 -43.14 9.29
N MET A 280 -1.04 -41.80 9.28
CA MET A 280 0.17 -41.08 9.70
C MET A 280 0.62 -41.42 11.13
N ARG A 281 -0.30 -41.81 12.01
CA ARG A 281 0.01 -42.23 13.39
C ARG A 281 0.70 -43.60 13.45
N ARG A 282 0.53 -44.44 12.47
CA ARG A 282 1.08 -45.83 12.51
C ARG A 282 2.49 -45.91 11.94
N GLU A 283 2.85 -45.03 11.01
CA GLU A 283 4.12 -45.07 10.28
C GLU A 283 5.22 -44.13 10.78
N THR A 284 4.88 -43.02 11.45
CA THR A 284 5.87 -42.06 11.97
C THR A 284 6.28 -42.39 13.39
N GLY A 285 7.11 -43.41 13.55
CA GLY A 285 8.01 -43.54 14.69
C GLY A 285 9.14 -42.50 14.62
N TYR A 286 8.80 -41.21 14.66
CA TYR A 286 9.80 -40.15 14.76
C TYR A 286 10.39 -40.14 16.16
N ASN A 287 11.45 -40.91 16.34
CA ASN A 287 12.37 -40.81 17.47
C ASN A 287 13.20 -39.51 17.31
N LEU A 288 12.75 -38.44 17.92
CA LEU A 288 13.55 -37.23 18.14
C LEU A 288 14.68 -37.56 19.14
N ARG A 289 15.83 -38.07 18.64
CA ARG A 289 17.07 -38.07 19.41
C ARG A 289 17.54 -36.64 19.59
N SER A 290 17.37 -36.13 20.80
CA SER A 290 17.92 -34.91 21.32
C SER A 290 19.45 -34.94 21.25
N ASN A 291 20.05 -34.19 20.34
CA ASN A 291 21.44 -33.82 20.46
C ASN A 291 21.55 -32.59 21.38
N ARG A 292 21.68 -32.89 22.68
CA ARG A 292 22.22 -31.94 23.66
C ARG A 292 23.70 -31.72 23.37
N ARG A 293 24.09 -30.55 22.93
CA ARG A 293 25.42 -30.00 23.23
C ARG A 293 25.25 -28.85 24.21
N GLN A 294 25.84 -29.06 25.37
CA GLN A 294 26.01 -28.08 26.43
C GLN A 294 26.98 -26.99 25.96
N ALA A 295 26.59 -25.75 26.12
CA ALA A 295 27.51 -24.64 26.35
C ALA A 295 26.85 -23.71 27.37
N GLY A 296 27.51 -23.57 28.51
CA GLY A 296 27.05 -22.77 29.63
C GLY A 296 27.38 -21.30 29.49
N GLY A 297 26.53 -20.46 30.08
CA GLY A 297 26.77 -19.03 30.31
C GLY A 297 25.47 -18.37 30.81
N PRO A 298 25.50 -17.45 31.76
CA PRO A 298 24.37 -17.12 32.61
C PRO A 298 23.59 -15.92 32.06
N TRP A 299 22.43 -16.16 31.42
CA TRP A 299 21.39 -15.15 31.23
C TRP A 299 20.05 -15.74 31.66
N ARG A 300 19.73 -15.54 32.91
CA ARG A 300 18.37 -15.77 33.45
C ARG A 300 17.90 -14.45 34.05
N TYR A 301 16.73 -13.98 33.61
CA TYR A 301 15.72 -13.27 34.41
C TYR A 301 15.02 -12.11 33.66
N GLN A 302 14.76 -12.18 32.40
CA GLN A 302 13.84 -11.20 31.77
C GLN A 302 12.82 -11.76 30.75
N ASP A 303 12.95 -13.03 30.32
CA ASP A 303 12.15 -13.54 29.20
C ASP A 303 10.75 -14.10 29.54
N ARG A 304 10.45 -14.40 30.80
CA ARG A 304 9.16 -15.04 31.15
C ARG A 304 7.95 -14.09 31.13
N ARG A 305 8.13 -12.79 31.32
CA ARG A 305 7.00 -11.82 31.27
C ARG A 305 6.67 -11.31 29.88
N ALA A 306 7.58 -11.44 28.93
CA ALA A 306 7.36 -11.09 27.54
C ALA A 306 6.66 -12.21 26.75
N GLU A 307 6.85 -13.47 27.13
CA GLU A 307 6.20 -14.61 26.46
C GLU A 307 4.71 -14.75 26.83
N GLU A 308 4.32 -14.46 28.07
CA GLU A 308 2.91 -14.55 28.52
C GLU A 308 1.98 -13.47 27.92
N LYS A 309 2.50 -12.32 27.47
CA LYS A 309 1.72 -11.28 26.81
C LYS A 309 1.65 -11.39 25.27
N LYS A 310 2.37 -12.33 24.65
CA LYS A 310 2.38 -12.55 23.19
C LYS A 310 1.35 -13.56 22.70
N GLU A 311 0.59 -14.21 23.56
CA GLU A 311 -0.25 -15.35 23.19
C GLU A 311 -1.67 -15.02 22.69
N GLU A 312 -2.12 -13.77 22.71
CA GLU A 312 -3.56 -13.54 22.57
C GLU A 312 -4.08 -12.98 21.25
N TYR A 313 -3.25 -12.47 20.32
CA TYR A 313 -3.82 -11.85 19.11
C TYR A 313 -3.11 -12.21 17.82
N SER A 314 -3.81 -12.99 16.97
CA SER A 314 -3.65 -13.09 15.50
C SER A 314 -2.23 -13.24 14.95
N LEU A 315 -1.40 -14.06 15.57
CA LEU A 315 -0.08 -14.40 15.03
C LEU A 315 -0.23 -15.25 13.76
N GLN A 316 0.34 -14.78 12.67
CA GLN A 316 0.68 -15.66 11.55
C GLN A 316 1.82 -16.57 12.02
N ILE A 317 1.58 -17.86 11.98
CA ILE A 317 2.54 -18.86 12.43
C ILE A 317 3.07 -19.58 11.18
N GLY A 318 4.39 -19.67 11.03
CA GLY A 318 5.00 -20.50 10.01
C GLY A 318 4.65 -21.98 10.20
N LEU A 319 4.55 -22.73 9.09
CA LEU A 319 4.16 -24.16 9.15
C LEU A 319 5.03 -24.96 10.12
N LYS A 320 6.36 -24.78 10.11
CA LYS A 320 7.28 -25.49 11.04
C LYS A 320 6.97 -25.26 12.52
N GLN A 321 6.59 -24.05 12.88
CA GLN A 321 6.22 -23.70 14.25
C GLN A 321 4.84 -24.28 14.59
N ALA A 322 3.86 -24.17 13.68
CA ALA A 322 2.53 -24.72 13.88
C ALA A 322 2.53 -26.26 14.01
N LEU A 323 3.37 -26.97 13.23
CA LEU A 323 3.55 -28.41 13.36
C LEU A 323 4.12 -28.83 14.72
N ARG A 324 4.86 -27.94 15.39
CA ARG A 324 5.38 -28.20 16.75
C ARG A 324 4.33 -27.94 17.85
N SER A 325 3.56 -26.85 17.71
CA SER A 325 2.61 -26.43 18.76
C SER A 325 1.21 -27.06 18.60
N MET A 326 0.73 -27.21 17.35
CA MET A 326 -0.61 -27.68 17.00
C MET A 326 -0.58 -28.64 15.80
N PRO A 327 0.10 -29.80 15.87
CA PRO A 327 0.40 -30.64 14.70
C PRO A 327 -0.85 -31.06 13.90
N ARG A 328 -1.91 -31.52 14.58
CA ARG A 328 -3.13 -31.96 13.91
C ARG A 328 -3.85 -30.84 13.19
N ALA A 329 -4.03 -29.72 13.85
CA ALA A 329 -4.72 -28.56 13.26
C ALA A 329 -3.89 -27.96 12.11
N ALA A 330 -2.55 -27.94 12.24
CA ALA A 330 -1.65 -27.45 11.20
C ALA A 330 -1.68 -28.34 9.94
N VAL A 331 -1.60 -29.67 10.11
CA VAL A 331 -1.68 -30.61 8.98
C VAL A 331 -3.04 -30.50 8.29
N ARG A 332 -4.15 -30.50 9.06
CA ARG A 332 -5.51 -30.36 8.51
C ARG A 332 -5.67 -29.06 7.71
N ALA A 333 -5.28 -27.92 8.29
CA ALA A 333 -5.41 -26.64 7.61
C ALA A 333 -4.55 -26.59 6.32
N THR A 334 -3.32 -27.13 6.37
CA THR A 334 -2.42 -27.21 5.22
C THR A 334 -2.98 -28.13 4.15
N ALA A 335 -3.49 -29.29 4.50
CA ALA A 335 -4.10 -30.24 3.58
C ALA A 335 -5.29 -29.61 2.83
N LEU A 336 -6.20 -28.92 3.55
CA LEU A 336 -7.33 -28.24 2.93
C LEU A 336 -6.90 -27.15 1.93
N GLU A 337 -5.88 -26.37 2.24
CA GLU A 337 -5.34 -25.35 1.33
C GLU A 337 -4.71 -25.97 0.08
N LEU A 338 -3.95 -27.06 0.25
CA LEU A 338 -3.31 -27.79 -0.86
C LEU A 338 -4.34 -28.52 -1.75
N LEU A 339 -5.38 -29.14 -1.15
CA LEU A 339 -6.48 -29.73 -1.89
C LEU A 339 -7.21 -28.67 -2.73
N GLN A 340 -7.55 -27.54 -2.14
CA GLN A 340 -8.17 -26.44 -2.89
C GLN A 340 -7.30 -25.99 -4.07
N ALA A 341 -5.99 -25.91 -3.89
CA ALA A 341 -5.07 -25.52 -4.96
C ALA A 341 -4.99 -26.59 -6.06
N ASP A 342 -4.95 -27.89 -5.71
CA ASP A 342 -4.93 -28.99 -6.67
C ASP A 342 -6.25 -29.14 -7.42
N ASP A 343 -7.40 -29.12 -6.71
CA ASP A 343 -8.75 -29.25 -7.29
C ASP A 343 -9.06 -28.11 -8.27
N LYS A 344 -8.58 -26.92 -8.02
CA LYS A 344 -8.68 -25.78 -8.94
C LYS A 344 -7.67 -25.84 -10.08
N GLY A 345 -6.76 -26.82 -10.13
CA GLY A 345 -5.70 -26.93 -11.13
C GLY A 345 -4.71 -25.75 -11.07
N THR A 346 -4.45 -25.24 -9.87
CA THR A 346 -3.58 -24.06 -9.67
C THR A 346 -2.13 -24.37 -9.99
N MET A 347 -1.70 -25.60 -9.76
CA MET A 347 -0.31 -26.03 -9.94
C MET A 347 -0.22 -27.44 -10.53
N ARG A 348 0.90 -27.71 -11.19
CA ARG A 348 1.23 -29.02 -11.75
C ARG A 348 2.67 -29.38 -11.40
N GLY A 349 2.91 -30.63 -10.94
CA GLY A 349 4.25 -31.13 -10.67
C GLY A 349 5.14 -31.13 -11.91
N VAL A 350 6.43 -30.86 -11.75
CA VAL A 350 7.43 -30.79 -12.81
C VAL A 350 8.71 -31.47 -12.34
N LEU A 351 9.21 -32.43 -13.15
CA LEU A 351 10.48 -33.08 -12.87
C LEU A 351 11.63 -32.09 -13.04
N LYS A 352 12.49 -31.97 -12.04
CA LYS A 352 13.68 -31.08 -12.07
C LYS A 352 14.55 -31.33 -13.32
N LYS A 353 14.71 -32.57 -13.74
CA LYS A 353 15.49 -32.95 -14.93
C LYS A 353 14.89 -32.48 -16.26
N SER A 354 13.61 -32.15 -16.32
CA SER A 354 12.95 -31.60 -17.51
C SER A 354 13.10 -30.09 -17.68
N LEU A 355 13.64 -29.42 -16.69
CA LEU A 355 13.81 -27.98 -16.70
C LEU A 355 15.16 -27.55 -17.25
N THR A 356 15.15 -26.51 -18.06
CA THR A 356 16.38 -25.88 -18.56
C THR A 356 17.09 -25.13 -17.45
N LEU A 357 18.39 -24.89 -17.59
CA LEU A 357 19.18 -24.09 -16.64
C LEU A 357 18.60 -22.68 -16.42
N LYS A 358 18.00 -22.09 -17.46
CA LYS A 358 17.34 -20.77 -17.38
C LYS A 358 16.08 -20.82 -16.52
N GLN A 359 15.28 -21.88 -16.61
CA GLN A 359 14.09 -22.08 -15.78
C GLN A 359 14.48 -22.38 -14.34
N LEU A 360 15.50 -23.22 -14.10
CA LEU A 360 16.01 -23.55 -12.77
C LEU A 360 16.46 -22.29 -11.99
N LYS A 361 17.11 -21.32 -12.64
CA LYS A 361 17.52 -20.06 -12.04
C LYS A 361 16.36 -19.12 -11.70
N LYS A 362 15.18 -19.32 -12.29
CA LYS A 362 13.99 -18.47 -12.09
C LYS A 362 12.94 -19.11 -11.18
N ILE A 363 13.24 -20.25 -10.55
CA ILE A 363 12.32 -20.90 -9.60
C ILE A 363 12.18 -20.01 -8.36
N ILE A 364 10.94 -19.64 -8.05
CA ILE A 364 10.60 -18.90 -6.84
C ILE A 364 10.31 -19.85 -5.67
N ARG A 365 10.45 -19.37 -4.44
CA ARG A 365 10.12 -20.15 -3.24
C ARG A 365 8.65 -20.04 -2.89
N SER A 366 8.10 -21.07 -2.26
CA SER A 366 6.81 -20.99 -1.58
C SER A 366 6.99 -20.71 -0.10
N SER A 367 5.98 -20.11 0.51
CA SER A 367 5.82 -20.02 1.96
C SER A 367 4.41 -20.44 2.32
N LEU A 368 4.24 -21.10 3.47
CA LEU A 368 2.93 -21.48 3.97
C LEU A 368 2.75 -20.92 5.39
N PHE A 369 1.72 -20.09 5.55
CA PHE A 369 1.37 -19.45 6.80
C PHE A 369 0.04 -19.96 7.31
N LEU A 370 -0.05 -20.08 8.63
CA LEU A 370 -1.27 -20.43 9.32
C LEU A 370 -1.72 -19.27 10.20
N LYS A 371 -3.01 -18.97 10.15
CA LYS A 371 -3.65 -17.95 10.97
C LYS A 371 -4.67 -18.60 11.87
N MET A 372 -4.63 -18.26 13.16
CA MET A 372 -5.70 -18.63 14.09
C MET A 372 -6.97 -17.85 13.78
N LYS A 373 -8.08 -18.55 13.73
CA LYS A 373 -9.41 -17.96 13.66
C LYS A 373 -10.11 -18.19 14.98
N TYR A 374 -10.83 -17.18 15.43
CA TYR A 374 -11.63 -17.20 16.63
C TYR A 374 -13.10 -16.99 16.26
N ASP A 375 -14.00 -17.57 17.01
CA ASP A 375 -15.44 -17.36 16.85
C ASP A 375 -15.88 -16.01 17.44
N SER A 376 -17.16 -15.69 17.33
CA SER A 376 -17.76 -14.43 17.83
C SER A 376 -17.67 -14.28 19.36
N SER A 377 -17.40 -15.38 20.09
CA SER A 377 -17.18 -15.38 21.53
C SER A 377 -15.71 -15.21 21.94
N GLY A 378 -14.80 -15.06 20.96
CA GLY A 378 -13.36 -14.97 21.18
C GLY A 378 -12.69 -16.33 21.45
N LYS A 379 -13.40 -17.46 21.25
CA LYS A 379 -12.85 -18.81 21.41
C LYS A 379 -12.18 -19.24 20.10
N PHE A 380 -11.06 -19.97 20.22
CA PHE A 380 -10.37 -20.56 19.05
C PHE A 380 -11.33 -21.45 18.25
N ASP A 381 -11.54 -21.12 16.98
CA ASP A 381 -12.36 -21.88 16.04
C ASP A 381 -11.46 -22.85 15.24
N LYS A 382 -10.55 -22.31 14.41
CA LYS A 382 -9.71 -23.13 13.54
C LYS A 382 -8.43 -22.40 13.10
N LEU A 383 -7.47 -23.18 12.59
CA LEU A 383 -6.35 -22.65 11.81
C LEU A 383 -6.77 -22.54 10.34
N LYS A 384 -6.43 -21.42 9.71
CA LYS A 384 -6.54 -21.25 8.25
C LYS A 384 -5.15 -21.16 7.67
N ALA A 385 -4.81 -22.05 6.75
CA ALA A 385 -3.57 -21.99 6.00
C ALA A 385 -3.68 -21.08 4.77
N ARG A 386 -2.54 -20.54 4.32
CA ARG A 386 -2.38 -19.87 3.03
C ARG A 386 -1.05 -20.24 2.41
N LEU A 387 -1.10 -20.81 1.21
CA LEU A 387 0.07 -21.05 0.38
C LEU A 387 0.38 -19.77 -0.41
N VAL A 388 1.62 -19.28 -0.29
CA VAL A 388 2.04 -18.00 -0.85
C VAL A 388 3.29 -18.20 -1.70
N ALA A 389 3.29 -17.64 -2.90
CA ALA A 389 4.43 -17.62 -3.80
C ALA A 389 5.37 -16.45 -3.49
N GLY A 390 6.68 -16.65 -3.63
CA GLY A 390 7.70 -15.62 -3.43
C GLY A 390 7.79 -14.64 -4.59
N GLY A 391 6.80 -13.78 -4.79
CA GLY A 391 6.75 -12.83 -5.90
C GLY A 391 7.88 -11.81 -5.91
N HIS A 392 8.49 -11.52 -4.75
CA HIS A 392 9.69 -10.69 -4.66
C HIS A 392 10.90 -11.26 -5.41
N MET A 393 10.88 -12.57 -5.71
CA MET A 393 11.90 -13.25 -6.51
C MET A 393 11.58 -13.21 -8.02
N GLN A 394 10.40 -12.75 -8.43
CA GLN A 394 10.06 -12.61 -9.84
C GLN A 394 10.81 -11.42 -10.45
N ASP A 395 11.23 -11.59 -11.69
CA ASP A 395 11.91 -10.56 -12.46
C ASP A 395 10.94 -9.45 -12.86
N ARG A 396 10.94 -8.34 -12.11
CA ARG A 396 10.04 -7.19 -12.31
C ARG A 396 10.20 -6.53 -13.69
N SER A 397 11.36 -6.70 -14.35
CA SER A 397 11.59 -6.15 -15.70
C SER A 397 10.70 -6.77 -16.78
N LEU A 398 10.09 -7.92 -16.48
CA LEU A 398 9.17 -8.62 -17.37
C LEU A 398 7.72 -8.11 -17.28
N TYR A 399 7.45 -7.18 -16.37
CA TYR A 399 6.09 -6.70 -16.08
C TYR A 399 5.98 -5.19 -16.33
N ASP A 400 4.93 -4.78 -17.03
CA ASP A 400 4.55 -3.39 -17.10
C ASP A 400 3.88 -2.94 -15.78
N ALA A 401 3.93 -1.63 -15.48
CA ALA A 401 3.30 -1.09 -14.28
C ALA A 401 1.79 -1.44 -14.17
N THR A 402 1.11 -1.54 -15.30
CA THR A 402 -0.31 -1.92 -15.39
C THR A 402 -0.58 -3.40 -15.12
N GLU A 403 0.44 -4.25 -15.11
CA GLU A 403 0.33 -5.68 -14.83
C GLU A 403 0.68 -6.05 -13.38
N THR A 404 1.23 -5.11 -12.63
CA THR A 404 1.71 -5.32 -11.26
C THR A 404 0.75 -4.81 -10.18
N SER A 405 -0.29 -4.09 -10.58
CA SER A 405 -1.30 -3.54 -9.66
C SER A 405 -2.69 -3.66 -10.25
N SER A 406 -3.68 -3.91 -9.41
CA SER A 406 -5.11 -3.84 -9.76
C SER A 406 -5.73 -2.63 -9.10
N PRO A 407 -6.72 -1.98 -9.74
CA PRO A 407 -7.50 -0.96 -9.06
C PRO A 407 -8.29 -1.60 -7.91
N THR A 408 -8.50 -0.82 -6.86
CA THR A 408 -9.40 -1.12 -5.75
C THR A 408 -10.49 -0.05 -5.70
N VAL A 409 -11.70 -0.41 -5.25
CA VAL A 409 -12.79 0.55 -5.17
C VAL A 409 -12.46 1.68 -4.19
N ASN A 410 -12.71 2.92 -4.59
CA ASN A 410 -12.56 4.07 -3.72
C ASN A 410 -13.64 4.05 -2.62
N LEU A 411 -13.26 4.34 -1.39
CA LEU A 411 -14.20 4.34 -0.26
C LEU A 411 -15.34 5.34 -0.45
N SER A 412 -15.06 6.50 -1.05
CA SER A 412 -16.11 7.48 -1.40
C SER A 412 -17.10 6.93 -2.41
N SER A 413 -16.68 6.10 -3.38
CA SER A 413 -17.58 5.40 -4.29
C SER A 413 -18.50 4.45 -3.53
N VAL A 414 -17.95 3.67 -2.61
CA VAL A 414 -18.74 2.76 -1.76
C VAL A 414 -19.78 3.53 -0.96
N TYR A 415 -19.41 4.65 -0.36
CA TYR A 415 -20.33 5.47 0.43
C TYR A 415 -21.41 6.15 -0.44
N MET A 416 -21.03 6.64 -1.62
CA MET A 416 -22.02 7.18 -2.55
C MET A 416 -23.00 6.11 -3.02
N VAL A 417 -22.52 4.92 -3.39
CA VAL A 417 -23.39 3.79 -3.79
C VAL A 417 -24.30 3.36 -2.63
N ALA A 418 -23.77 3.28 -1.40
CA ALA A 418 -24.58 2.94 -0.22
C ALA A 418 -25.62 4.02 0.11
N GLY A 419 -25.28 5.31 0.01
CA GLY A 419 -26.21 6.42 0.18
C GLY A 419 -27.34 6.41 -0.88
N ILE A 420 -26.99 6.16 -2.13
CA ILE A 420 -27.95 5.99 -3.23
C ILE A 420 -28.86 4.78 -2.96
N ALA A 421 -28.29 3.65 -2.57
CA ALA A 421 -29.05 2.46 -2.24
C ALA A 421 -30.09 2.72 -1.13
N ALA A 422 -29.69 3.45 -0.08
CA ALA A 422 -30.59 3.83 1.02
C ALA A 422 -31.75 4.72 0.56
N ILE A 423 -31.45 5.80 -0.20
CA ILE A 423 -32.48 6.78 -0.61
C ILE A 423 -33.45 6.21 -1.66
N GLU A 424 -32.96 5.30 -2.51
CA GLU A 424 -33.77 4.65 -3.53
C GLU A 424 -34.48 3.39 -3.01
N GLY A 425 -34.16 2.93 -1.79
CA GLY A 425 -34.73 1.72 -1.20
C GLY A 425 -34.27 0.45 -1.93
N ARG A 426 -33.03 0.43 -2.43
CA ARG A 426 -32.43 -0.73 -3.10
C ARG A 426 -32.19 -1.86 -2.09
N SER A 427 -32.43 -3.08 -2.50
CA SER A 427 -31.90 -4.25 -1.81
C SER A 427 -30.37 -4.29 -1.95
N VAL A 428 -29.70 -4.71 -0.89
CA VAL A 428 -28.24 -4.81 -0.84
C VAL A 428 -27.87 -6.25 -0.53
N VAL A 429 -26.82 -6.74 -1.17
CA VAL A 429 -26.17 -8.03 -0.84
C VAL A 429 -24.66 -7.85 -0.81
N THR A 430 -24.00 -8.64 0.02
CA THR A 430 -22.55 -8.81 -0.05
C THR A 430 -22.21 -10.25 -0.44
N MET A 431 -21.18 -10.42 -1.26
CA MET A 431 -20.73 -11.70 -1.77
C MET A 431 -19.21 -11.82 -1.59
N ASP A 432 -18.72 -13.05 -1.40
CA ASP A 432 -17.30 -13.36 -1.30
C ASP A 432 -16.97 -14.52 -2.23
N VAL A 433 -15.93 -14.35 -3.07
CA VAL A 433 -15.50 -15.38 -4.01
C VAL A 433 -14.33 -16.17 -3.41
N GLY A 434 -14.61 -17.43 -3.04
CA GLY A 434 -13.64 -18.29 -2.40
C GLY A 434 -12.41 -18.58 -3.25
N GLY A 435 -11.21 -18.28 -2.72
CA GLY A 435 -9.94 -18.50 -3.42
C GLY A 435 -9.86 -17.72 -4.73
N ALA A 436 -10.13 -16.42 -4.68
CA ALA A 436 -10.28 -15.53 -5.82
C ALA A 436 -9.14 -15.67 -6.83
N TYR A 437 -7.89 -15.52 -6.41
CA TYR A 437 -6.73 -15.60 -7.32
C TYR A 437 -6.64 -16.95 -8.03
N LEU A 438 -6.97 -18.05 -7.35
CA LEU A 438 -6.93 -19.41 -7.92
C LEU A 438 -7.93 -19.66 -9.07
N ASN A 439 -8.77 -18.68 -9.40
CA ASN A 439 -9.69 -18.74 -10.53
C ASN A 439 -9.15 -18.04 -11.79
N ALA A 440 -8.02 -17.33 -11.70
CA ALA A 440 -7.43 -16.61 -12.82
C ALA A 440 -6.21 -17.36 -13.38
N ASP A 441 -6.15 -17.57 -14.70
CA ASP A 441 -5.07 -18.27 -15.35
C ASP A 441 -3.79 -17.44 -15.41
N MET A 442 -2.63 -18.10 -15.27
CA MET A 442 -1.33 -17.47 -15.44
C MET A 442 -1.09 -17.10 -16.90
N ARG A 443 -0.53 -15.91 -17.14
CA ARG A 443 -0.09 -15.51 -18.49
C ARG A 443 1.35 -15.91 -18.79
N ARG A 444 2.16 -16.00 -17.74
CA ARG A 444 3.59 -16.29 -17.82
C ARG A 444 3.90 -17.61 -17.15
N GLU A 445 4.94 -18.26 -17.65
CA GLU A 445 5.44 -19.49 -17.06
C GLU A 445 6.19 -19.15 -15.75
N VAL A 446 5.68 -19.63 -14.62
CA VAL A 446 6.28 -19.47 -13.30
C VAL A 446 6.43 -20.85 -12.66
N HIS A 447 7.66 -21.18 -12.24
CA HIS A 447 7.97 -22.37 -11.47
C HIS A 447 8.19 -21.98 -10.01
N MET A 448 7.64 -22.77 -9.10
CA MET A 448 7.72 -22.57 -7.67
C MET A 448 8.16 -23.86 -6.99
N VAL A 449 9.03 -23.75 -5.98
CA VAL A 449 9.42 -24.90 -5.16
C VAL A 449 8.56 -24.94 -3.90
N LEU A 450 7.92 -26.09 -3.66
CA LEU A 450 7.26 -26.43 -2.40
C LEU A 450 8.29 -26.98 -1.44
N GLN A 451 8.32 -26.44 -0.22
CA GLN A 451 9.24 -26.88 0.84
C GLN A 451 8.94 -28.34 1.26
N PRO A 452 9.92 -29.11 1.77
CA PRO A 452 9.75 -30.53 2.09
C PRO A 452 8.53 -30.84 2.97
N GLU A 453 8.24 -30.02 3.98
CA GLU A 453 7.09 -30.22 4.87
C GLU A 453 5.75 -30.05 4.16
N VAL A 454 5.68 -29.14 3.18
CA VAL A 454 4.49 -28.93 2.35
C VAL A 454 4.36 -30.05 1.32
N ALA A 455 5.48 -30.46 0.73
CA ALA A 455 5.55 -31.56 -0.25
C ALA A 455 5.13 -32.90 0.36
N ASP A 456 5.59 -33.22 1.57
CA ASP A 456 5.21 -34.42 2.31
C ASP A 456 3.68 -34.49 2.53
N ILE A 457 3.06 -33.40 3.01
CA ILE A 457 1.62 -33.32 3.17
C ILE A 457 0.90 -33.48 1.82
N LEU A 458 1.40 -32.83 0.76
CA LEU A 458 0.81 -32.90 -0.57
C LEU A 458 0.85 -34.33 -1.13
N CYS A 459 1.97 -35.05 -1.03
CA CYS A 459 2.10 -36.41 -1.49
C CYS A 459 1.13 -37.35 -0.75
N ARG A 460 0.97 -37.17 0.56
CA ARG A 460 0.03 -37.97 1.36
C ARG A 460 -1.43 -37.80 0.97
N ILE A 461 -1.85 -36.57 0.61
CA ILE A 461 -3.24 -36.29 0.19
C ILE A 461 -3.45 -36.49 -1.32
N ARG A 462 -2.39 -36.45 -2.13
CA ARG A 462 -2.39 -36.62 -3.57
C ARG A 462 -1.15 -37.41 -4.01
N PRO A 463 -1.17 -38.75 -3.97
CA PRO A 463 -0.02 -39.61 -4.27
C PRO A 463 0.60 -39.38 -5.66
N LYS A 464 -0.19 -38.83 -6.61
CA LYS A 464 0.32 -38.46 -7.95
C LYS A 464 1.51 -37.49 -7.92
N TYR A 465 1.78 -36.80 -6.80
CA TYR A 465 2.90 -35.87 -6.65
C TYR A 465 4.20 -36.53 -6.20
N GLU A 466 4.17 -37.79 -5.75
CA GLU A 466 5.38 -38.53 -5.32
C GLU A 466 6.43 -38.68 -6.43
N GLU A 467 5.99 -38.79 -7.69
CA GLU A 467 6.88 -38.89 -8.85
C GLU A 467 7.74 -37.62 -9.07
N TYR A 468 7.34 -36.47 -8.48
CA TYR A 468 8.01 -35.18 -8.62
C TYR A 468 8.90 -34.83 -7.44
N LEU A 469 9.04 -35.72 -6.44
CA LEU A 469 9.92 -35.50 -5.30
C LEU A 469 11.37 -35.40 -5.74
N ASN A 470 12.05 -34.36 -5.28
CA ASN A 470 13.47 -34.21 -5.42
C ASN A 470 14.21 -34.94 -4.27
N ASP A 471 15.54 -35.13 -4.41
CA ASP A 471 16.38 -35.76 -3.38
C ASP A 471 16.34 -35.07 -2.01
N ASP A 472 16.03 -33.76 -1.98
CA ASP A 472 15.89 -32.96 -0.77
C ASP A 472 14.46 -32.99 -0.17
N GLY A 473 13.57 -33.77 -0.73
CA GLY A 473 12.17 -33.87 -0.32
C GLY A 473 11.28 -32.71 -0.78
N SER A 474 11.79 -31.79 -1.58
CA SER A 474 11.00 -30.71 -2.18
C SER A 474 10.30 -31.15 -3.46
N ILE A 475 9.28 -30.41 -3.90
CA ILE A 475 8.63 -30.58 -5.22
C ILE A 475 8.70 -29.27 -5.98
N ILE A 476 9.05 -29.33 -7.27
CA ILE A 476 8.92 -28.18 -8.17
C ILE A 476 7.56 -28.28 -8.85
N VAL A 477 6.78 -27.21 -8.80
CA VAL A 477 5.50 -27.08 -9.47
C VAL A 477 5.55 -25.92 -10.48
N LYS A 478 4.86 -26.09 -11.60
CA LYS A 478 4.51 -25.00 -12.49
C LYS A 478 3.17 -24.44 -12.06
N LEU A 479 3.06 -23.13 -11.94
CA LEU A 479 1.81 -22.47 -11.64
C LEU A 479 1.00 -22.29 -12.93
N GLU A 480 -0.20 -22.83 -12.96
CA GLU A 480 -1.15 -22.70 -14.07
C GLU A 480 -2.16 -21.59 -13.79
N LYS A 481 -2.43 -21.27 -12.51
CA LYS A 481 -3.29 -20.19 -12.08
C LYS A 481 -2.58 -19.27 -11.09
N ALA A 482 -3.10 -18.06 -10.96
CA ALA A 482 -2.57 -17.08 -10.05
C ALA A 482 -2.62 -17.55 -8.59
N LEU A 483 -1.58 -17.21 -7.83
CA LEU A 483 -1.45 -17.59 -6.42
C LEU A 483 -1.13 -16.34 -5.59
N TYR A 484 -1.51 -16.35 -4.32
CA TYR A 484 -1.15 -15.29 -3.39
C TYR A 484 0.36 -15.03 -3.42
N GLY A 485 0.77 -13.77 -3.39
CA GLY A 485 2.16 -13.33 -3.35
C GLY A 485 2.85 -13.14 -4.71
N LEU A 486 2.28 -13.56 -5.84
CA LEU A 486 2.82 -13.22 -7.17
C LEU A 486 2.54 -11.75 -7.52
N ILE A 487 3.44 -11.15 -8.29
CA ILE A 487 3.34 -9.75 -8.72
C ILE A 487 2.04 -9.48 -9.50
N GLU A 488 1.62 -10.40 -10.36
CA GLU A 488 0.51 -10.22 -11.30
C GLU A 488 -0.84 -10.77 -10.82
N SER A 489 -0.89 -11.47 -9.66
CA SER A 489 -2.11 -12.16 -9.23
C SER A 489 -3.33 -11.27 -9.04
N SER A 490 -3.16 -10.10 -8.48
CA SER A 490 -4.25 -9.16 -8.24
C SER A 490 -4.83 -8.64 -9.56
N GLU A 491 -3.97 -8.34 -10.52
CA GLU A 491 -4.36 -7.84 -11.84
C GLU A 491 -5.03 -8.93 -12.68
N LEU A 492 -4.51 -10.16 -12.68
CA LEU A 492 -5.11 -11.29 -13.37
C LEU A 492 -6.52 -11.59 -12.86
N TRP A 493 -6.69 -11.58 -11.53
CA TRP A 493 -8.01 -11.77 -10.92
C TRP A 493 -8.97 -10.61 -11.24
N TYR A 494 -8.53 -9.37 -11.09
CA TYR A 494 -9.36 -8.21 -11.42
C TYR A 494 -9.85 -8.27 -12.87
N ARG A 495 -8.99 -8.56 -13.82
CA ARG A 495 -9.38 -8.71 -15.24
C ARG A 495 -10.36 -9.85 -15.46
N LYS A 496 -10.12 -11.00 -14.79
CA LYS A 496 -11.03 -12.15 -14.88
C LYS A 496 -12.42 -11.79 -14.40
N LEU A 497 -12.53 -11.30 -13.17
CA LEU A 497 -13.82 -10.95 -12.55
C LEU A 497 -14.55 -9.84 -13.34
N THR A 498 -13.85 -8.76 -13.68
CA THR A 498 -14.47 -7.66 -14.44
C THR A 498 -14.77 -8.05 -15.88
N GLY A 499 -14.01 -8.95 -16.47
CA GLY A 499 -14.30 -9.55 -17.79
C GLY A 499 -15.61 -10.37 -17.76
N ASP A 500 -15.76 -11.20 -16.74
CA ASP A 500 -16.98 -12.01 -16.56
C ASP A 500 -18.20 -11.13 -16.29
N LEU A 501 -18.07 -10.09 -15.47
CA LEU A 501 -19.14 -9.11 -15.25
C LEU A 501 -19.49 -8.36 -16.55
N LYS A 502 -18.52 -7.95 -17.35
CA LYS A 502 -18.74 -7.31 -18.65
C LYS A 502 -19.46 -8.22 -19.63
N SER A 503 -19.15 -9.52 -19.62
CA SER A 503 -19.79 -10.53 -20.50
C SER A 503 -21.31 -10.67 -20.24
N ILE A 504 -21.77 -10.33 -19.03
CA ILE A 504 -23.19 -10.34 -18.64
C ILE A 504 -23.83 -8.94 -18.64
N GLY A 505 -23.15 -7.95 -19.26
CA GLY A 505 -23.70 -6.64 -19.55
C GLY A 505 -23.30 -5.50 -18.62
N PHE A 506 -22.43 -5.75 -17.63
CA PHE A 506 -21.94 -4.68 -16.76
C PHE A 506 -20.95 -3.75 -17.48
N LYS A 507 -21.05 -2.47 -17.18
CA LYS A 507 -20.13 -1.43 -17.65
C LYS A 507 -19.47 -0.76 -16.44
N PRO A 508 -18.13 -0.60 -16.44
CA PRO A 508 -17.44 0.10 -15.37
C PRO A 508 -17.72 1.59 -15.42
N ASN A 509 -17.83 2.23 -14.26
CA ASN A 509 -17.81 3.68 -14.12
C ASN A 509 -16.44 4.22 -14.55
N VAL A 510 -16.40 5.30 -15.32
CA VAL A 510 -15.15 5.87 -15.85
C VAL A 510 -14.25 6.42 -14.75
N LYS A 511 -14.84 6.91 -13.63
CA LYS A 511 -14.10 7.50 -12.50
C LYS A 511 -13.65 6.47 -11.49
N ASP A 512 -14.32 5.31 -11.41
CA ASP A 512 -13.93 4.20 -10.54
C ASP A 512 -14.21 2.86 -11.25
N PRO A 513 -13.23 2.23 -11.87
CA PRO A 513 -13.42 1.00 -12.65
C PRO A 513 -13.81 -0.22 -11.82
N CYS A 514 -13.77 -0.11 -10.48
CA CYS A 514 -14.26 -1.13 -9.56
C CYS A 514 -15.74 -0.99 -9.22
N VAL A 515 -16.42 0.05 -9.75
CA VAL A 515 -17.87 0.20 -9.70
C VAL A 515 -18.44 -0.10 -11.08
N LEU A 516 -19.28 -1.11 -11.17
CA LEU A 516 -19.86 -1.54 -12.46
C LEU A 516 -21.40 -1.49 -12.39
N ASN A 517 -22.00 -1.09 -13.49
CA ASN A 517 -23.45 -0.93 -13.59
C ASN A 517 -24.00 -1.72 -14.78
N CYS A 518 -25.19 -2.30 -14.61
CA CYS A 518 -25.98 -2.78 -15.74
C CYS A 518 -27.46 -2.40 -15.54
N ASP A 519 -28.24 -2.42 -16.61
CA ASP A 519 -29.68 -2.33 -16.54
C ASP A 519 -30.30 -3.70 -16.22
N TYR A 520 -31.24 -3.73 -15.29
CA TYR A 520 -32.04 -4.88 -14.97
C TYR A 520 -33.49 -4.48 -14.81
N LYS A 521 -34.33 -4.85 -15.78
CA LYS A 521 -35.78 -4.51 -15.80
C LYS A 521 -36.04 -3.00 -15.71
N GLY A 522 -35.22 -2.17 -16.39
CA GLY A 522 -35.33 -0.72 -16.36
C GLY A 522 -34.79 -0.05 -15.09
N ALA A 523 -34.12 -0.80 -14.24
CA ALA A 523 -33.48 -0.26 -13.04
C ALA A 523 -31.99 -0.57 -13.03
N GLN A 524 -31.21 0.32 -12.42
CA GLN A 524 -29.78 0.13 -12.30
C GLN A 524 -29.44 -0.92 -11.24
N LEU A 525 -28.67 -1.94 -11.63
CA LEU A 525 -27.96 -2.85 -10.74
C LEU A 525 -26.50 -2.41 -10.70
N THR A 526 -26.02 -2.05 -9.51
CA THR A 526 -24.66 -1.58 -9.26
C THR A 526 -23.88 -2.61 -8.46
N VAL A 527 -22.63 -2.86 -8.86
CA VAL A 527 -21.67 -3.75 -8.18
C VAL A 527 -20.42 -2.95 -7.83
N THR A 528 -19.96 -3.04 -6.58
CA THR A 528 -18.65 -2.56 -6.14
C THR A 528 -17.75 -3.75 -5.85
N VAL A 529 -16.53 -3.75 -6.38
CA VAL A 529 -15.59 -4.86 -6.31
C VAL A 529 -14.34 -4.46 -5.53
N TYR A 530 -14.00 -5.22 -4.49
CA TYR A 530 -12.75 -5.10 -3.77
C TYR A 530 -12.10 -6.47 -3.64
N VAL A 531 -11.22 -6.80 -4.57
CA VAL A 531 -10.55 -8.11 -4.71
C VAL A 531 -11.58 -9.25 -4.80
N ASP A 532 -11.83 -9.95 -3.68
CA ASP A 532 -12.79 -11.07 -3.52
C ASP A 532 -14.13 -10.62 -2.93
N ASP A 533 -14.17 -9.46 -2.27
CA ASP A 533 -15.37 -8.88 -1.69
C ASP A 533 -16.18 -8.11 -2.73
N ILE A 534 -17.46 -8.39 -2.81
CA ILE A 534 -18.42 -7.72 -3.71
C ILE A 534 -19.59 -7.20 -2.88
N MET A 535 -19.98 -5.93 -3.09
CA MET A 535 -21.27 -5.41 -2.64
C MET A 535 -22.11 -5.06 -3.86
N ALA A 536 -23.34 -5.58 -3.94
CA ALA A 536 -24.25 -5.32 -5.04
C ALA A 536 -25.57 -4.73 -4.56
N THR A 537 -26.14 -3.80 -5.33
CA THR A 537 -27.39 -3.10 -4.99
C THR A 537 -28.33 -3.00 -6.19
N CYS A 538 -29.64 -3.25 -5.97
CA CYS A 538 -30.68 -3.09 -6.99
C CYS A 538 -32.04 -2.89 -6.32
N VAL A 539 -32.95 -2.15 -6.96
CA VAL A 539 -34.34 -2.04 -6.50
C VAL A 539 -35.11 -3.35 -6.70
N HIS A 540 -34.67 -4.21 -7.63
CA HIS A 540 -35.23 -5.53 -7.89
C HIS A 540 -34.37 -6.62 -7.24
N PRO A 541 -34.83 -7.25 -6.14
CA PRO A 541 -34.01 -8.28 -5.45
C PRO A 541 -33.62 -9.47 -6.33
N ASP A 542 -34.51 -9.87 -7.24
CA ASP A 542 -34.27 -10.98 -8.19
C ASP A 542 -33.12 -10.70 -9.16
N GLY A 543 -32.78 -9.42 -9.40
CA GLY A 543 -31.57 -9.04 -10.14
C GLY A 543 -30.29 -9.45 -9.40
N LEU A 544 -30.28 -9.32 -8.09
CA LEU A 544 -29.14 -9.73 -7.23
C LEU A 544 -28.99 -11.26 -7.19
N ASP A 545 -30.13 -11.99 -7.15
CA ASP A 545 -30.10 -13.47 -7.22
C ASP A 545 -29.60 -13.96 -8.57
N ARG A 546 -30.02 -13.30 -9.66
CA ARG A 546 -29.45 -13.59 -10.98
C ARG A 546 -27.96 -13.33 -11.07
N LEU A 547 -27.48 -12.23 -10.50
CA LEU A 547 -26.03 -11.96 -10.45
C LEU A 547 -25.28 -13.07 -9.70
N HIS A 548 -25.77 -13.48 -8.54
CA HIS A 548 -25.19 -14.56 -7.76
C HIS A 548 -25.13 -15.86 -8.57
N GLN A 549 -26.22 -16.29 -9.17
CA GLN A 549 -26.29 -17.48 -10.03
C GLN A 549 -25.30 -17.41 -11.21
N GLN A 550 -25.08 -16.23 -11.80
CA GLN A 550 -24.11 -16.08 -12.88
C GLN A 550 -22.66 -16.21 -12.37
N LEU A 551 -22.38 -15.68 -11.18
CA LEU A 551 -21.05 -15.83 -10.55
C LEU A 551 -20.80 -17.28 -10.14
N GLU A 552 -21.80 -18.00 -9.61
CA GLU A 552 -21.69 -19.43 -9.27
C GLU A 552 -21.37 -20.34 -10.48
N LYS A 553 -21.80 -19.95 -11.69
CA LYS A 553 -21.44 -20.69 -12.92
C LYS A 553 -19.95 -20.60 -13.23
N ASN A 554 -19.30 -19.49 -12.90
CA ASN A 554 -17.90 -19.23 -13.20
C ASN A 554 -16.97 -19.57 -12.05
N TYR A 555 -17.49 -19.54 -10.81
CA TYR A 555 -16.74 -19.69 -9.58
C TYR A 555 -17.38 -20.73 -8.66
N PRO A 556 -16.68 -21.83 -8.33
CA PRO A 556 -17.27 -22.94 -7.56
C PRO A 556 -17.75 -22.58 -6.16
N ILE A 557 -17.19 -21.50 -5.59
CA ILE A 557 -17.50 -21.07 -4.23
C ILE A 557 -17.81 -19.57 -4.26
N VAL A 558 -19.08 -19.22 -4.15
CA VAL A 558 -19.54 -17.82 -3.99
C VAL A 558 -20.52 -17.77 -2.83
N SER A 559 -20.12 -17.16 -1.73
CA SER A 559 -21.04 -16.93 -0.62
C SER A 559 -21.83 -15.65 -0.84
N ILE A 560 -23.09 -15.61 -0.41
CA ILE A 560 -23.96 -14.44 -0.44
C ILE A 560 -24.58 -14.19 0.93
N ARG A 561 -24.56 -12.92 1.35
CA ARG A 561 -25.29 -12.45 2.53
C ARG A 561 -26.37 -11.48 2.10
N LYS A 562 -27.60 -11.78 2.43
CA LYS A 562 -28.80 -10.97 2.21
C LYS A 562 -29.25 -10.34 3.53
N GLY A 563 -30.12 -9.35 3.48
CA GLY A 563 -30.70 -8.68 4.64
C GLY A 563 -30.45 -7.17 4.65
N THR A 564 -30.56 -6.56 5.82
CA THR A 564 -30.39 -5.10 5.99
C THR A 564 -29.06 -4.72 6.63
N THR A 565 -28.30 -5.69 7.13
CA THR A 565 -27.01 -5.45 7.79
C THR A 565 -25.91 -6.25 7.10
N HIS A 566 -24.89 -5.56 6.63
CA HIS A 566 -23.81 -6.14 5.83
C HIS A 566 -22.44 -5.76 6.39
N SER A 567 -21.51 -6.71 6.39
CA SER A 567 -20.09 -6.44 6.64
C SER A 567 -19.39 -6.28 5.28
N TYR A 568 -18.75 -5.15 5.06
CA TYR A 568 -17.99 -4.86 3.84
C TYR A 568 -16.78 -3.98 4.14
N LEU A 569 -15.60 -4.35 3.68
CA LEU A 569 -14.33 -3.64 3.89
C LEU A 569 -14.02 -3.34 5.38
N GLY A 570 -14.38 -4.28 6.28
CA GLY A 570 -14.15 -4.12 7.71
C GLY A 570 -15.10 -3.15 8.41
N GLN A 571 -16.19 -2.77 7.76
CA GLN A 571 -17.24 -1.88 8.27
C GLN A 571 -18.58 -2.62 8.29
N THR A 572 -19.46 -2.23 9.19
CA THR A 572 -20.85 -2.69 9.24
C THR A 572 -21.75 -1.62 8.63
N PHE A 573 -22.44 -1.98 7.56
CA PHE A 573 -23.46 -1.15 6.90
C PHE A 573 -24.86 -1.62 7.32
N ASP A 574 -25.62 -0.77 7.99
CA ASP A 574 -26.97 -1.06 8.46
C ASP A 574 -27.99 -0.17 7.73
N PHE A 575 -28.85 -0.82 6.92
CA PHE A 575 -29.91 -0.22 6.09
C PHE A 575 -31.31 -0.35 6.71
N LYS A 576 -31.42 -0.70 8.00
CA LYS A 576 -32.72 -0.90 8.67
C LYS A 576 -33.66 0.33 8.62
N VAL A 577 -33.09 1.53 8.64
CA VAL A 577 -33.83 2.78 8.58
C VAL A 577 -33.95 3.23 7.13
N LYS A 578 -35.16 3.30 6.61
CA LYS A 578 -35.42 3.72 5.24
C LYS A 578 -34.81 5.11 4.95
N GLY A 579 -34.12 5.23 3.84
CA GLY A 579 -33.45 6.47 3.41
C GLY A 579 -32.14 6.76 4.08
N LYS A 580 -31.68 5.89 4.99
CA LYS A 580 -30.41 6.06 5.73
C LYS A 580 -29.59 4.79 5.72
N VAL A 581 -28.29 4.93 5.77
CA VAL A 581 -27.36 3.83 6.07
C VAL A 581 -26.44 4.24 7.20
N LYS A 582 -26.42 3.43 8.27
CA LYS A 582 -25.53 3.59 9.42
C LYS A 582 -24.28 2.76 9.17
N ILE A 583 -23.11 3.37 9.31
CA ILE A 583 -21.82 2.73 9.10
C ILE A 583 -21.01 2.78 10.39
N THR A 584 -20.66 1.62 10.95
CA THR A 584 -19.93 1.49 12.21
C THR A 584 -18.73 0.53 12.09
N MET A 585 -17.86 0.58 13.08
CA MET A 585 -16.72 -0.33 13.25
C MET A 585 -16.55 -0.74 14.72
N GLU A 586 -17.64 -1.06 15.41
CA GLU A 586 -17.64 -1.32 16.86
C GLU A 586 -16.70 -2.48 17.26
N GLY A 587 -16.71 -3.57 16.49
CA GLY A 587 -15.79 -4.69 16.72
C GLY A 587 -14.33 -4.26 16.66
N TYR A 588 -13.96 -3.50 15.62
CA TYR A 588 -12.61 -2.97 15.49
C TYR A 588 -12.21 -2.03 16.64
N VAL A 589 -13.14 -1.18 17.08
CA VAL A 589 -12.93 -0.28 18.22
C VAL A 589 -12.71 -1.06 19.51
N ASN A 590 -13.52 -2.07 19.77
CA ASN A 590 -13.37 -2.94 20.94
C ASN A 590 -12.02 -3.69 20.91
N ASP A 591 -11.61 -4.23 19.77
CA ASP A 591 -10.31 -4.87 19.60
C ASP A 591 -9.16 -3.89 19.86
N LEU A 592 -9.25 -2.65 19.35
CA LEU A 592 -8.24 -1.63 19.57
C LEU A 592 -8.12 -1.27 21.05
N LEU A 593 -9.24 -1.09 21.74
CA LEU A 593 -9.27 -0.71 23.16
C LEU A 593 -8.86 -1.87 24.09
N SER A 594 -9.12 -3.12 23.70
CA SER A 594 -8.65 -4.29 24.44
C SER A 594 -7.13 -4.44 24.37
N LEU A 595 -6.54 -4.14 23.19
CA LEU A 595 -5.09 -4.16 23.00
C LEU A 595 -4.38 -2.98 23.70
N TYR A 596 -5.02 -1.82 23.72
CA TYR A 596 -4.48 -0.56 24.24
C TYR A 596 -5.48 0.09 25.20
N PRO A 597 -5.57 -0.38 26.47
CA PRO A 597 -6.52 0.15 27.45
C PRO A 597 -6.39 1.65 27.66
N SER A 598 -7.50 2.35 27.62
CA SER A 598 -7.54 3.82 27.63
C SER A 598 -7.24 4.44 29.01
N GLY A 599 -7.51 3.72 30.08
CA GLY A 599 -7.39 4.22 31.46
C GLY A 599 -8.38 5.34 31.82
N GLY A 600 -9.53 5.42 31.10
CA GLY A 600 -10.60 6.39 31.38
C GLY A 600 -11.29 6.90 30.13
N VAL A 601 -12.08 7.99 30.27
CA VAL A 601 -12.82 8.62 29.18
C VAL A 601 -12.42 10.09 29.00
N ALA A 602 -12.58 10.62 27.78
CA ALA A 602 -12.38 12.02 27.48
C ALA A 602 -13.52 12.55 26.57
N ALA A 603 -13.90 13.81 26.74
CA ALA A 603 -14.99 14.43 25.99
C ALA A 603 -14.60 14.81 24.56
N THR A 604 -13.30 15.00 24.26
CA THR A 604 -12.77 15.40 22.94
C THR A 604 -11.50 14.62 22.61
N PRO A 605 -11.21 14.37 21.31
CA PRO A 605 -10.04 13.61 20.91
C PRO A 605 -8.72 14.37 21.11
N ALA A 606 -8.76 15.70 21.17
CA ALA A 606 -7.59 16.56 21.36
C ALA A 606 -7.86 17.68 22.37
N THR A 607 -6.81 18.27 22.90
CA THR A 607 -6.85 19.54 23.66
C THR A 607 -6.52 20.72 22.74
N ASN A 608 -6.71 21.95 23.20
CA ASN A 608 -6.31 23.17 22.47
C ASN A 608 -4.83 23.20 22.12
N ASP A 609 -4.01 22.42 22.80
CA ASP A 609 -2.56 22.33 22.59
C ASP A 609 -2.15 21.23 21.60
N LEU A 610 -3.09 20.74 20.77
CA LEU A 610 -2.81 19.67 19.82
C LEU A 610 -1.56 19.94 18.98
N PHE A 611 -1.47 21.14 18.40
CA PHE A 611 -0.40 21.52 17.48
C PHE A 611 0.89 21.98 18.17
N LYS A 612 0.89 22.14 19.49
CA LYS A 612 2.09 22.52 20.24
C LYS A 612 2.98 21.28 20.44
N ILE A 613 4.27 21.45 20.17
CA ILE A 613 5.33 20.48 20.43
C ILE A 613 6.32 21.16 21.38
N SER A 614 6.55 20.58 22.56
CA SER A 614 7.57 21.07 23.48
C SER A 614 8.94 20.63 23.02
N GLU A 615 9.88 21.54 22.89
CA GLU A 615 11.28 21.23 22.56
C GLU A 615 11.95 20.34 23.62
N ASP A 616 11.51 20.45 24.88
CA ASP A 616 12.02 19.70 26.03
C ASP A 616 11.41 18.27 26.14
N SER A 617 10.46 17.89 25.28
CA SER A 617 9.84 16.57 25.33
C SER A 617 10.83 15.50 24.89
N GLU A 618 11.04 14.48 25.73
CA GLU A 618 11.93 13.35 25.45
C GLU A 618 11.38 12.48 24.30
N GLN A 619 12.30 11.92 23.49
CA GLN A 619 11.95 10.94 22.46
C GLN A 619 11.48 9.63 23.10
N LEU A 620 10.55 8.96 22.45
CA LEU A 620 10.11 7.63 22.87
C LEU A 620 11.23 6.61 22.66
N SER A 621 11.28 5.58 23.50
CA SER A 621 12.13 4.41 23.25
C SER A 621 11.72 3.72 21.93
N VAL A 622 12.61 2.89 21.38
CA VAL A 622 12.36 2.16 20.11
C VAL A 622 11.06 1.33 20.20
N GLU A 623 10.86 0.62 21.34
CA GLU A 623 9.67 -0.20 21.57
C GLU A 623 8.40 0.64 21.63
N LYS A 624 8.41 1.73 22.41
CA LYS A 624 7.28 2.66 22.51
C LYS A 624 7.01 3.37 21.19
N SER A 625 8.04 3.70 20.42
CA SER A 625 7.90 4.30 19.09
C SER A 625 7.22 3.35 18.10
N SER A 626 7.57 2.07 18.13
CA SER A 626 6.93 1.03 17.31
C SER A 626 5.46 0.85 17.69
N GLU A 627 5.17 0.78 18.99
CA GLU A 627 3.79 0.71 19.51
C GLU A 627 2.97 1.95 19.09
N PHE A 628 3.55 3.15 19.26
CA PHE A 628 2.93 4.42 18.86
C PHE A 628 2.54 4.42 17.39
N ARG A 629 3.47 4.06 16.48
CA ARG A 629 3.20 3.97 15.03
C ARG A 629 2.05 3.02 14.74
N THR A 630 2.06 1.85 15.37
CA THR A 630 1.01 0.84 15.19
C THR A 630 -0.36 1.38 15.61
N VAL A 631 -0.45 2.07 16.74
CA VAL A 631 -1.72 2.60 17.24
C VAL A 631 -2.20 3.76 16.38
N VAL A 632 -1.30 4.66 15.96
CA VAL A 632 -1.64 5.78 15.05
C VAL A 632 -2.15 5.24 13.70
N ALA A 633 -1.52 4.21 13.13
CA ALA A 633 -1.99 3.57 11.90
C ALA A 633 -3.40 2.96 12.07
N LYS A 634 -3.68 2.34 13.23
CA LYS A 634 -5.04 1.83 13.56
C LYS A 634 -6.07 2.97 13.66
N PHE A 635 -5.69 4.11 14.23
CA PHE A 635 -6.57 5.28 14.24
C PHE A 635 -6.79 5.87 12.86
N LEU A 636 -5.79 5.91 11.99
CA LEU A 636 -5.94 6.34 10.59
C LEU A 636 -6.95 5.46 9.85
N TYR A 637 -6.85 4.15 10.00
CA TYR A 637 -7.79 3.20 9.41
C TYR A 637 -9.23 3.46 9.86
N LEU A 638 -9.43 3.66 11.17
CA LEU A 638 -10.74 3.94 11.77
C LEU A 638 -11.30 5.32 11.36
N ALA A 639 -10.45 6.35 11.42
CA ALA A 639 -10.83 7.74 11.16
C ALA A 639 -11.25 7.96 9.70
N LYS A 640 -10.53 7.38 8.75
CA LYS A 640 -10.86 7.45 7.31
C LYS A 640 -12.13 6.67 6.94
N ARG A 641 -12.60 5.76 7.81
CA ARG A 641 -13.79 4.92 7.54
C ARG A 641 -15.02 5.39 8.33
N ALA A 642 -15.08 5.09 9.59
CA ALA A 642 -16.31 5.30 10.36
C ALA A 642 -16.25 6.48 11.37
N ARG A 643 -15.05 7.06 11.59
CA ARG A 643 -14.85 8.05 12.67
C ARG A 643 -14.07 9.29 12.19
N PRO A 644 -14.63 10.07 11.24
CA PRO A 644 -13.98 11.28 10.75
C PRO A 644 -13.75 12.35 11.83
N ASP A 645 -14.45 12.29 12.94
CA ASP A 645 -14.24 13.14 14.12
C ASP A 645 -12.84 12.95 14.77
N LEU A 646 -12.13 11.88 14.46
CA LEU A 646 -10.77 11.59 14.91
C LEU A 646 -9.70 12.10 13.93
N LEU A 647 -10.08 12.52 12.71
CA LEU A 647 -9.13 12.82 11.62
C LEU A 647 -8.10 13.89 11.98
N LEU A 648 -8.51 14.97 12.63
CA LEU A 648 -7.59 16.06 12.98
C LEU A 648 -6.44 15.58 13.87
N ALA A 649 -6.78 14.97 15.00
CA ALA A 649 -5.79 14.49 15.95
C ALA A 649 -4.92 13.36 15.35
N THR A 650 -5.55 12.47 14.58
CA THR A 650 -4.85 11.39 13.91
C THR A 650 -3.89 11.90 12.84
N SER A 651 -4.31 12.84 12.00
CA SER A 651 -3.47 13.45 10.96
C SER A 651 -2.25 14.17 11.58
N PHE A 652 -2.44 14.86 12.69
CA PHE A 652 -1.35 15.50 13.41
C PHE A 652 -0.33 14.47 13.91
N LEU A 653 -0.78 13.44 14.64
CA LEU A 653 0.10 12.41 15.18
C LEU A 653 0.78 11.58 14.08
N ALA A 654 0.08 11.31 12.97
CA ALA A 654 0.65 10.63 11.81
C ALA A 654 1.81 11.42 11.20
N SER A 655 1.77 12.74 11.22
CA SER A 655 2.86 13.58 10.70
C SER A 655 4.14 13.52 11.56
N GLY A 656 4.06 13.02 12.81
CA GLY A 656 5.16 12.87 13.77
C GLY A 656 5.65 11.45 14.00
N VAL A 657 5.12 10.43 13.29
CA VAL A 657 5.42 9.00 13.54
C VAL A 657 6.90 8.63 13.36
N LYS A 658 7.65 9.43 12.61
CA LYS A 658 9.09 9.20 12.37
C LYS A 658 9.92 9.39 13.65
N ASP A 659 9.57 10.39 14.43
CA ASP A 659 10.28 10.81 15.66
C ASP A 659 9.29 11.17 16.79
N PRO A 660 8.51 10.18 17.32
CA PRO A 660 7.48 10.44 18.29
C PRO A 660 8.08 10.72 19.68
N ARG A 661 7.46 11.64 20.40
CA ARG A 661 7.88 12.10 21.73
C ARG A 661 6.88 11.70 22.81
N GLU A 662 7.27 11.78 24.08
CA GLU A 662 6.39 11.49 25.24
C GLU A 662 5.13 12.38 25.24
N GLU A 663 5.20 13.58 24.69
CA GLU A 663 4.04 14.46 24.53
C GLU A 663 3.05 13.92 23.48
N ASP A 664 3.54 13.36 22.38
CA ASP A 664 2.70 12.70 21.37
C ASP A 664 2.00 11.47 21.95
N GLN A 665 2.70 10.72 22.80
CA GLN A 665 2.12 9.59 23.52
C GLN A 665 0.97 10.03 24.45
N LYS A 666 1.09 11.19 25.12
CA LYS A 666 0.01 11.76 25.93
C LYS A 666 -1.20 12.16 25.08
N LYS A 667 -0.97 12.74 23.89
CA LYS A 667 -2.02 13.07 22.92
C LYS A 667 -2.72 11.80 22.42
N LEU A 668 -1.96 10.75 22.10
CA LEU A 668 -2.50 9.45 21.70
C LEU A 668 -3.34 8.79 22.82
N ALA A 669 -2.87 8.83 24.06
CA ALA A 669 -3.61 8.34 25.22
C ALA A 669 -4.95 9.08 25.44
N ARG A 670 -5.00 10.37 25.10
CA ARG A 670 -6.26 11.12 25.11
C ARG A 670 -7.22 10.64 24.01
N MET A 671 -6.73 10.36 22.82
CA MET A 671 -7.55 9.80 21.74
C MET A 671 -8.15 8.43 22.13
N LEU A 672 -7.38 7.57 22.78
CA LEU A 672 -7.88 6.27 23.30
C LEU A 672 -9.01 6.51 24.32
N ARG A 673 -8.84 7.48 25.25
CA ARG A 673 -9.89 7.84 26.22
C ARG A 673 -11.15 8.40 25.55
N TYR A 674 -11.01 9.21 24.52
CA TYR A 674 -12.16 9.69 23.75
C TYR A 674 -12.86 8.54 23.02
N LEU A 675 -12.11 7.64 22.43
CA LEU A 675 -12.64 6.46 21.73
C LEU A 675 -13.42 5.55 22.69
N GLU A 676 -12.92 5.34 23.93
CA GLU A 676 -13.62 4.56 24.97
C GLU A 676 -15.00 5.13 25.28
N GLY A 677 -15.11 6.45 25.44
CA GLY A 677 -16.40 7.12 25.71
C GLY A 677 -17.35 7.19 24.51
N THR A 678 -16.86 6.86 23.30
CA THR A 678 -17.61 7.08 22.06
C THR A 678 -17.54 5.87 21.11
N LYS A 679 -17.34 4.66 21.63
CA LYS A 679 -17.12 3.45 20.81
C LYS A 679 -18.31 3.06 19.93
N HIS A 680 -19.52 3.45 20.30
CA HIS A 680 -20.75 3.20 19.55
C HIS A 680 -20.95 4.16 18.37
N LEU A 681 -20.19 5.25 18.27
CA LEU A 681 -20.33 6.23 17.21
C LEU A 681 -19.83 5.70 15.85
N GLY A 682 -20.48 6.17 14.82
CA GLY A 682 -20.14 5.93 13.43
C GLY A 682 -20.67 7.07 12.56
N ILE A 683 -20.84 6.86 11.26
CA ILE A 683 -21.47 7.81 10.35
C ILE A 683 -22.84 7.32 9.90
N VAL A 684 -23.76 8.25 9.68
CA VAL A 684 -25.07 7.98 9.08
C VAL A 684 -25.17 8.77 7.78
N LEU A 685 -25.19 8.07 6.66
CA LEU A 685 -25.40 8.71 5.35
C LEU A 685 -26.90 8.84 5.07
N GLU A 686 -27.31 10.03 4.70
CA GLU A 686 -28.68 10.39 4.33
C GLU A 686 -28.61 11.31 3.11
N ALA A 687 -28.84 10.76 1.91
CA ALA A 687 -28.82 11.54 0.69
C ALA A 687 -30.11 12.37 0.53
N ASN A 688 -30.00 13.52 -0.13
CA ASN A 688 -31.18 14.33 -0.52
C ASN A 688 -31.81 13.79 -1.80
N LYS A 689 -33.10 14.07 -2.00
CA LYS A 689 -33.79 13.75 -3.24
C LYS A 689 -34.43 15.03 -3.82
N PRO A 690 -33.97 15.56 -4.96
CA PRO A 690 -32.88 15.08 -5.82
C PRO A 690 -31.52 15.13 -5.09
N ILE A 691 -30.56 14.33 -5.57
CA ILE A 691 -29.20 14.28 -4.99
C ILE A 691 -28.54 15.65 -5.18
N GLN A 692 -28.08 16.25 -4.08
CA GLN A 692 -27.34 17.49 -4.09
C GLN A 692 -25.97 17.29 -3.46
N LEU A 693 -24.93 17.52 -4.25
CA LEU A 693 -23.56 17.45 -3.78
C LEU A 693 -23.23 18.73 -3.01
N THR A 694 -22.83 18.56 -1.74
CA THR A 694 -22.41 19.68 -0.86
C THR A 694 -21.01 19.42 -0.34
N ALA A 695 -20.22 20.47 -0.18
CA ALA A 695 -18.89 20.41 0.43
C ALA A 695 -18.72 21.53 1.46
N TYR A 696 -17.98 21.25 2.53
CA TYR A 696 -17.56 22.23 3.53
C TYR A 696 -16.03 22.25 3.56
N VAL A 697 -15.45 23.42 3.51
CA VAL A 697 -13.99 23.59 3.50
C VAL A 697 -13.57 24.68 4.48
N ASP A 698 -12.61 24.36 5.33
CA ASP A 698 -11.98 25.29 6.27
C ASP A 698 -10.47 25.10 6.28
N ALA A 699 -9.71 26.13 6.68
CA ALA A 699 -8.29 26.03 6.88
C ALA A 699 -7.79 26.80 8.10
N SER A 700 -7.11 26.12 9.02
CA SER A 700 -6.43 26.79 10.13
C SER A 700 -5.05 27.29 9.71
N TYR A 701 -4.86 28.62 9.74
CA TYR A 701 -3.64 29.28 9.27
C TYR A 701 -2.44 29.05 10.20
N ALA A 702 -1.32 28.62 9.63
CA ALA A 702 0.01 28.55 10.26
C ALA A 702 0.05 27.84 11.63
N VAL A 703 -0.76 26.79 11.81
CA VAL A 703 -0.92 26.11 13.12
C VAL A 703 0.19 25.12 13.45
N HIS A 704 0.98 24.69 12.45
CA HIS A 704 2.12 23.78 12.66
C HIS A 704 3.42 24.54 12.93
N ASP A 705 4.40 23.91 13.60
CA ASP A 705 5.71 24.51 13.93
C ASP A 705 6.47 25.04 12.70
N ASN A 706 6.28 24.44 11.56
CA ASN A 706 6.85 24.89 10.30
C ASN A 706 5.98 25.91 9.55
N PHE A 707 5.06 26.59 10.27
CA PHE A 707 4.13 27.60 9.75
C PHE A 707 3.22 27.11 8.62
N LYS A 708 3.04 25.81 8.46
CA LYS A 708 2.07 25.24 7.53
C LYS A 708 0.68 25.28 8.13
N SER A 709 -0.30 25.45 7.26
CA SER A 709 -1.72 25.49 7.61
C SER A 709 -2.32 24.07 7.59
N GLN A 710 -3.49 23.88 8.22
CA GLN A 710 -4.25 22.65 8.19
C GLN A 710 -5.51 22.85 7.33
N THR A 711 -5.78 21.97 6.38
CA THR A 711 -7.01 21.96 5.57
C THR A 711 -7.96 20.89 6.09
N GLY A 712 -9.23 21.24 6.23
CA GLY A 712 -10.35 20.34 6.47
C GLY A 712 -11.34 20.38 5.31
N GLY A 713 -11.77 19.22 4.85
CA GLY A 713 -12.75 19.11 3.76
C GLY A 713 -13.75 17.99 4.01
N ILE A 714 -15.00 18.25 3.70
CA ILE A 714 -16.13 17.31 3.83
C ILE A 714 -16.93 17.37 2.53
N ILE A 715 -17.34 16.20 2.01
CA ILE A 715 -18.29 16.11 0.90
C ILE A 715 -19.45 15.21 1.33
N SER A 716 -20.69 15.64 1.02
CA SER A 716 -21.91 14.95 1.40
C SER A 716 -22.91 14.95 0.24
N LEU A 717 -23.78 13.94 0.20
CA LEU A 717 -24.96 13.87 -0.71
C LEU A 717 -26.25 14.42 -0.06
N GLY A 718 -26.11 14.98 1.15
CA GLY A 718 -27.16 15.51 2.00
C GLY A 718 -26.65 15.64 3.40
N ARG A 719 -26.71 14.57 4.22
CA ARG A 719 -26.17 14.52 5.57
C ARG A 719 -25.21 13.35 5.71
N GLY A 720 -24.21 13.49 6.56
CA GLY A 720 -23.12 12.54 6.73
C GLY A 720 -22.11 12.58 5.57
N PRO A 721 -20.84 12.33 5.83
CA PRO A 721 -19.77 12.51 4.87
C PRO A 721 -19.60 11.26 3.98
N VAL A 722 -19.60 11.44 2.64
CA VAL A 722 -19.09 10.44 1.70
C VAL A 722 -17.58 10.58 1.50
N PHE A 723 -17.04 11.73 1.89
CA PHE A 723 -15.62 12.03 1.95
C PHE A 723 -15.34 12.98 3.11
N ALA A 724 -14.30 12.72 3.88
CA ALA A 724 -13.78 13.63 4.89
C ALA A 724 -12.25 13.56 4.91
N ASN A 725 -11.61 14.74 4.98
CA ASN A 725 -10.16 14.86 5.03
C ASN A 725 -9.72 15.94 5.99
N SER A 726 -8.60 15.67 6.69
CA SER A 726 -7.88 16.64 7.51
C SER A 726 -6.40 16.49 7.21
N SER A 727 -5.77 17.48 6.58
CA SER A 727 -4.39 17.37 6.10
C SER A 727 -3.59 18.66 6.28
N LYS A 728 -2.30 18.50 6.59
CA LYS A 728 -1.33 19.59 6.62
C LYS A 728 -1.04 20.06 5.19
N GLN A 729 -1.18 21.38 4.95
CA GLN A 729 -0.91 21.97 3.64
C GLN A 729 0.56 21.77 3.22
N LYS A 730 0.79 21.49 1.94
CA LYS A 730 2.14 21.32 1.37
C LYS A 730 2.89 22.67 1.28
N LEU A 731 2.15 23.76 1.08
CA LEU A 731 2.67 25.13 0.96
C LEU A 731 2.55 25.89 2.28
N VAL A 732 3.42 26.87 2.48
CA VAL A 732 3.28 27.89 3.53
C VAL A 732 2.49 29.05 2.94
N SER A 733 1.32 29.33 3.50
CA SER A 733 0.46 30.46 3.14
C SER A 733 0.91 31.73 3.85
N LYS A 734 0.68 32.88 3.24
CA LYS A 734 1.07 34.20 3.79
C LYS A 734 -0.04 34.88 4.60
N SER A 735 -1.26 34.36 4.53
CA SER A 735 -2.43 34.87 5.25
C SER A 735 -3.47 33.75 5.43
N SER A 736 -4.43 33.97 6.35
CA SER A 736 -5.57 33.04 6.52
C SER A 736 -6.39 32.93 5.23
N THR A 737 -6.64 34.00 4.51
CA THR A 737 -7.37 33.98 3.24
C THR A 737 -6.65 33.11 2.18
N GLU A 738 -5.31 33.16 2.16
CA GLU A 738 -4.53 32.30 1.25
C GLU A 738 -4.60 30.84 1.68
N ALA A 739 -4.55 30.55 2.99
CA ALA A 739 -4.72 29.20 3.52
C ALA A 739 -6.08 28.61 3.15
N GLU A 740 -7.15 29.41 3.32
CA GLU A 740 -8.52 29.04 2.94
C GLU A 740 -8.65 28.75 1.45
N LEU A 741 -8.06 29.60 0.61
CA LEU A 741 -8.10 29.38 -0.84
C LEU A 741 -7.35 28.12 -1.27
N ILE A 742 -6.21 27.83 -0.64
CA ILE A 742 -5.47 26.58 -0.86
C ILE A 742 -6.36 25.40 -0.46
N GLY A 743 -7.04 25.49 0.67
CA GLY A 743 -8.00 24.49 1.13
C GLY A 743 -9.12 24.23 0.13
N VAL A 744 -9.75 25.30 -0.36
CA VAL A 744 -10.79 25.22 -1.40
C VAL A 744 -10.25 24.54 -2.66
N SER A 745 -9.07 24.95 -3.15
CA SER A 745 -8.46 24.33 -4.35
C SER A 745 -8.16 22.86 -4.17
N ASP A 746 -7.68 22.44 -3.00
CA ASP A 746 -7.33 21.06 -2.73
C ASP A 746 -8.58 20.17 -2.64
N VAL A 747 -9.64 20.62 -1.96
CA VAL A 747 -10.90 19.87 -1.81
C VAL A 747 -11.73 19.89 -3.09
N LEU A 748 -11.68 20.97 -3.89
CA LEU A 748 -12.45 21.09 -5.13
C LEU A 748 -12.19 19.93 -6.11
N SER A 749 -10.98 19.42 -6.17
CA SER A 749 -10.65 18.28 -7.02
C SER A 749 -11.45 17.03 -6.64
N HIS A 750 -11.68 16.78 -5.35
CA HIS A 750 -12.53 15.69 -4.86
C HIS A 750 -14.01 15.95 -5.11
N VAL A 751 -14.46 17.20 -5.03
CA VAL A 751 -15.86 17.59 -5.35
C VAL A 751 -16.17 17.32 -6.82
N LEU A 752 -15.28 17.73 -7.73
CA LEU A 752 -15.42 17.50 -9.16
C LEU A 752 -15.41 16.01 -9.49
N TRP A 753 -14.50 15.26 -8.88
CA TRP A 753 -14.44 13.80 -9.04
C TRP A 753 -15.75 13.13 -8.59
N ALA A 754 -16.27 13.52 -7.41
CA ALA A 754 -17.53 12.97 -6.89
C ALA A 754 -18.72 13.34 -7.79
N ARG A 755 -18.76 14.57 -8.32
CA ARG A 755 -19.77 15.01 -9.28
C ARG A 755 -19.76 14.17 -10.55
N ASP A 756 -18.58 14.01 -11.14
CA ASP A 756 -18.41 13.22 -12.35
C ASP A 756 -18.75 11.74 -12.13
N PHE A 757 -18.38 11.18 -10.97
CA PHE A 757 -18.75 9.82 -10.59
C PHE A 757 -20.26 9.63 -10.56
N LEU A 758 -21.00 10.59 -9.98
CA LEU A 758 -22.47 10.54 -9.87
C LEU A 758 -23.14 10.72 -11.24
N LEU A 759 -22.62 11.58 -12.11
CA LEU A 759 -23.07 11.72 -13.49
C LEU A 759 -22.92 10.40 -14.26
N GLU A 760 -21.78 9.73 -14.12
CA GLU A 760 -21.51 8.41 -14.71
C GLU A 760 -22.38 7.30 -14.08
N GLN A 761 -22.86 7.48 -12.84
CA GLN A 761 -23.86 6.63 -12.21
C GLN A 761 -25.28 6.89 -12.75
N GLY A 762 -25.46 7.84 -13.67
CA GLY A 762 -26.75 8.19 -14.28
C GLY A 762 -27.62 9.14 -13.46
N HIS A 763 -27.04 9.83 -12.48
CA HIS A 763 -27.78 10.84 -11.70
C HIS A 763 -27.60 12.23 -12.31
N GLU A 764 -28.69 12.98 -12.39
CA GLU A 764 -28.64 14.39 -12.74
C GLU A 764 -28.11 15.20 -11.54
N ILE A 765 -26.90 15.72 -11.65
CA ILE A 765 -26.24 16.52 -10.61
C ILE A 765 -26.07 17.94 -11.13
N GLY A 766 -26.73 18.90 -10.45
CA GLY A 766 -26.52 20.34 -10.69
C GLY A 766 -25.13 20.81 -10.23
N SER A 767 -24.97 22.12 -10.09
CA SER A 767 -23.75 22.68 -9.51
C SER A 767 -23.54 22.18 -8.07
N ALA A 768 -22.35 21.70 -7.75
CA ALA A 768 -22.00 21.34 -6.37
C ALA A 768 -21.94 22.59 -5.49
N LYS A 769 -22.50 22.56 -4.29
CA LYS A 769 -22.45 23.68 -3.35
C LYS A 769 -21.22 23.53 -2.44
N LEU A 770 -20.29 24.48 -2.50
CA LEU A 770 -19.13 24.53 -1.64
C LEU A 770 -19.32 25.65 -0.62
N TYR A 771 -19.34 25.31 0.66
CA TYR A 771 -19.51 26.25 1.78
C TYR A 771 -18.15 26.67 2.35
N GLN A 772 -18.03 27.98 2.54
CA GLN A 772 -16.83 28.66 3.06
C GLN A 772 -17.28 29.80 4.02
N ASP A 773 -16.60 29.98 5.15
CA ASP A 773 -16.94 31.05 6.10
C ASP A 773 -16.13 32.35 5.90
N ASN A 774 -15.03 32.27 5.13
CA ASN A 774 -14.18 33.42 4.82
C ASN A 774 -14.70 34.16 3.58
N THR A 775 -15.38 35.30 3.80
CA THR A 775 -15.92 36.14 2.72
C THR A 775 -14.87 36.65 1.74
N SER A 776 -13.64 36.93 2.19
CA SER A 776 -12.54 37.34 1.33
C SER A 776 -12.12 36.24 0.38
N THR A 777 -12.09 35.00 0.84
CA THR A 777 -11.83 33.79 0.01
C THR A 777 -12.91 33.61 -1.04
N ILE A 778 -14.18 33.76 -0.68
CA ILE A 778 -15.33 33.68 -1.62
C ILE A 778 -15.20 34.73 -2.73
N LEU A 779 -14.94 36.01 -2.35
CA LEU A 779 -14.78 37.09 -3.33
C LEU A 779 -13.59 36.82 -4.29
N LEU A 780 -12.46 36.33 -3.77
CA LEU A 780 -11.31 35.97 -4.58
C LEU A 780 -11.61 34.81 -5.55
N ALA A 781 -12.24 33.75 -5.05
CA ALA A 781 -12.66 32.61 -5.87
C ALA A 781 -13.60 33.03 -7.01
N GLN A 782 -14.54 33.93 -6.76
CA GLN A 782 -15.48 34.47 -7.75
C GLN A 782 -14.83 35.43 -8.75
N LYS A 783 -13.91 36.29 -8.30
CA LYS A 783 -13.24 37.26 -9.17
C LYS A 783 -12.13 36.65 -10.02
N GLY A 784 -11.48 35.59 -9.59
CA GLY A 784 -10.39 34.91 -10.31
C GLY A 784 -9.08 35.71 -10.42
N LEU A 785 -9.02 36.91 -9.84
CA LEU A 785 -7.85 37.79 -9.88
C LEU A 785 -7.63 38.42 -8.51
N SER A 786 -6.40 38.37 -8.05
CA SER A 786 -6.00 39.17 -6.92
C SER A 786 -5.77 40.62 -7.36
N SER A 787 -6.35 41.58 -6.62
CA SER A 787 -6.13 43.01 -6.81
C SER A 787 -4.67 43.46 -6.53
N SER A 788 -3.88 42.60 -5.89
CA SER A 788 -2.47 42.88 -5.58
C SER A 788 -1.58 41.91 -6.32
N GLY A 789 -0.54 42.39 -7.04
CA GLY A 789 0.46 41.56 -7.71
C GLY A 789 1.29 40.67 -6.77
N LYS A 790 1.03 40.71 -5.46
CA LYS A 790 1.76 39.96 -4.42
C LYS A 790 1.40 38.47 -4.33
N THR A 791 0.31 38.02 -4.97
CA THR A 791 -0.23 36.64 -4.87
C THR A 791 -0.12 35.83 -6.17
N ARG A 792 0.75 36.24 -7.10
CA ARG A 792 0.94 35.52 -8.40
C ARG A 792 1.31 34.04 -8.25
N HIS A 793 2.00 33.65 -7.20
CA HIS A 793 2.41 32.26 -6.93
C HIS A 793 1.22 31.33 -6.62
N VAL A 794 0.06 31.88 -6.27
CA VAL A 794 -1.19 31.11 -6.07
C VAL A 794 -2.14 31.27 -7.26
N GLY A 795 -1.74 32.02 -8.29
CA GLY A 795 -2.57 32.41 -9.44
C GLY A 795 -3.26 31.23 -10.14
N VAL A 796 -2.55 30.12 -10.33
CA VAL A 796 -3.11 28.92 -10.98
C VAL A 796 -4.30 28.37 -10.21
N ARG A 797 -4.28 28.41 -8.88
CA ARG A 797 -5.39 27.94 -8.02
C ARG A 797 -6.62 28.85 -8.11
N TYR A 798 -6.41 30.17 -8.18
CA TYR A 798 -7.50 31.13 -8.40
C TYR A 798 -8.20 30.89 -9.74
N PHE A 799 -7.43 30.78 -10.82
CA PHE A 799 -7.98 30.57 -12.17
C PHE A 799 -8.72 29.22 -12.24
N PHE A 800 -8.18 28.15 -11.63
CA PHE A 800 -8.84 26.86 -11.62
C PHE A 800 -10.21 26.92 -10.93
N ILE A 801 -10.30 27.55 -9.74
CA ILE A 801 -11.57 27.67 -9.00
C ILE A 801 -12.57 28.51 -9.81
N LYS A 802 -12.12 29.65 -10.32
CA LYS A 802 -12.95 30.57 -11.12
C LYS A 802 -13.50 29.87 -12.36
N ASP A 803 -12.65 29.16 -13.08
CA ASP A 803 -13.02 28.43 -14.29
C ASP A 803 -14.12 27.37 -14.01
N ARG A 804 -14.06 26.68 -12.87
CA ARG A 804 -15.09 25.71 -12.47
C ARG A 804 -16.39 26.39 -12.04
N ILE A 805 -16.31 27.61 -11.43
CA ILE A 805 -17.49 28.43 -11.12
C ILE A 805 -18.15 28.91 -12.42
N ASP A 806 -17.37 29.42 -13.36
CA ASP A 806 -17.88 29.93 -14.65
C ASP A 806 -18.50 28.82 -15.51
N ALA A 807 -17.95 27.61 -15.43
CA ALA A 807 -18.51 26.40 -16.07
C ALA A 807 -19.81 25.91 -15.39
N GLY A 808 -20.24 26.53 -14.28
CA GLY A 808 -21.43 26.10 -13.54
C GLY A 808 -21.30 24.75 -12.81
N GLU A 809 -20.09 24.25 -12.64
CA GLU A 809 -19.84 22.98 -11.99
C GLU A 809 -19.89 23.07 -10.46
N VAL A 810 -19.53 24.24 -9.91
CA VAL A 810 -19.54 24.54 -8.48
C VAL A 810 -20.06 25.95 -8.20
N VAL A 811 -20.75 26.10 -7.07
CA VAL A 811 -21.15 27.39 -6.51
C VAL A 811 -20.55 27.52 -5.13
N VAL A 812 -19.75 28.57 -4.90
CA VAL A 812 -19.16 28.87 -3.59
C VAL A 812 -20.09 29.79 -2.82
N SER A 813 -20.53 29.35 -1.64
CA SER A 813 -21.52 30.02 -0.80
C SER A 813 -20.97 30.27 0.60
N HIS A 814 -21.42 31.36 1.23
CA HIS A 814 -21.06 31.65 2.62
C HIS A 814 -21.86 30.76 3.60
N VAL A 815 -21.20 30.31 4.65
CA VAL A 815 -21.81 29.70 5.84
C VAL A 815 -21.24 30.37 7.08
N SER A 816 -22.01 30.46 8.16
CA SER A 816 -21.51 31.07 9.41
C SER A 816 -20.45 30.13 10.04
N THR A 817 -19.44 30.68 10.73
CA THR A 817 -18.41 29.92 11.44
C THR A 817 -19.03 28.95 12.47
N THR A 818 -20.18 29.27 13.05
CA THR A 818 -20.87 28.37 13.99
C THR A 818 -21.49 27.14 13.32
N GLU A 819 -21.66 27.18 12.00
CA GLU A 819 -22.22 26.10 11.18
C GLU A 819 -21.16 25.46 10.27
N MET A 820 -19.90 25.92 10.33
CA MET A 820 -18.80 25.37 9.55
C MET A 820 -18.37 24.01 10.12
N ILE A 821 -18.96 22.95 9.60
CA ILE A 821 -18.71 21.57 10.05
C ILE A 821 -17.23 21.19 9.89
N ALA A 822 -16.54 21.74 8.88
CA ALA A 822 -15.13 21.45 8.62
C ALA A 822 -14.18 21.95 9.72
N ASP A 823 -14.63 22.83 10.64
CA ASP A 823 -13.87 23.25 11.81
C ASP A 823 -13.40 22.09 12.70
N VAL A 824 -14.19 21.01 12.78
CA VAL A 824 -13.80 19.77 13.49
C VAL A 824 -12.53 19.16 12.92
N LEU A 825 -12.25 19.40 11.64
CA LEU A 825 -11.13 18.82 10.89
C LEU A 825 -9.88 19.75 10.87
N THR A 826 -9.99 20.96 11.41
CA THR A 826 -8.91 21.98 11.36
C THR A 826 -8.58 22.57 12.72
N LYS A 827 -9.52 22.55 13.66
CA LYS A 827 -9.42 23.21 14.97
C LYS A 827 -9.65 22.19 16.09
N PRO A 828 -8.83 22.12 17.14
CA PRO A 828 -9.03 21.24 18.29
C PRO A 828 -10.13 21.76 19.21
N LEU A 829 -11.36 21.77 18.71
CA LEU A 829 -12.55 22.31 19.39
C LEU A 829 -12.84 21.60 20.71
N GLN A 830 -13.48 22.33 21.64
CA GLN A 830 -13.82 21.85 22.97
C GLN A 830 -15.31 22.04 23.28
N GLY A 831 -15.80 21.34 24.29
CA GLY A 831 -17.13 21.54 24.89
C GLY A 831 -18.29 21.32 23.92
N ASN A 832 -19.34 22.16 24.05
CA ASN A 832 -20.56 22.02 23.27
C ASN A 832 -20.37 22.25 21.77
N LEU A 833 -19.50 23.17 21.39
CA LEU A 833 -19.22 23.45 19.97
C LEU A 833 -18.68 22.18 19.27
N PHE A 834 -17.71 21.51 19.88
CA PHE A 834 -17.20 20.25 19.34
C PHE A 834 -18.33 19.22 19.22
N ARG A 835 -19.14 19.05 20.26
CA ARG A 835 -20.22 18.06 20.26
C ARG A 835 -21.23 18.35 19.14
N THR A 836 -21.71 19.58 19.02
CA THR A 836 -22.67 19.98 17.99
C THR A 836 -22.14 19.75 16.57
N LEU A 837 -20.91 20.22 16.29
CA LEU A 837 -20.32 20.04 14.96
C LEU A 837 -19.96 18.59 14.66
N ARG A 838 -19.54 17.78 15.67
CA ARG A 838 -19.36 16.32 15.54
C ARG A 838 -20.68 15.64 15.18
N GLU A 839 -21.79 15.98 15.83
CA GLU A 839 -23.11 15.41 15.53
C GLU A 839 -23.54 15.73 14.08
N HIS A 840 -23.25 16.93 13.59
CA HIS A 840 -23.50 17.29 12.19
C HIS A 840 -22.53 16.54 11.24
N LEU A 841 -21.26 16.42 11.57
CA LEU A 841 -20.26 15.70 10.79
C LEU A 841 -20.64 14.22 10.65
N LEU A 842 -20.96 13.55 11.74
CA LEU A 842 -21.32 12.14 11.77
C LEU A 842 -22.77 11.88 11.32
N ASN A 843 -23.60 12.93 11.29
CA ASN A 843 -25.07 12.84 11.21
C ASN A 843 -25.62 11.88 12.28
N TRP A 844 -25.02 11.90 13.46
CA TRP A 844 -25.32 11.00 14.57
C TRP A 844 -25.73 11.82 15.79
N ARG A 845 -26.93 11.64 16.26
CA ARG A 845 -27.42 12.26 17.49
C ARG A 845 -27.42 11.22 18.59
N GLU A 846 -26.87 11.59 19.74
CA GLU A 846 -27.02 10.83 20.97
C GLU A 846 -28.43 11.17 21.49
N ASP A 847 -29.32 10.17 21.56
CA ASP A 847 -30.67 10.30 22.12
C ASP A 847 -30.66 10.61 23.62
#